data_8bb00b8085bd6912695967e0536c30d0
#
_entry.id   8bb00b8085bd6912695967e0536c30d0
#
_cell.length_a   1.000
_cell.length_b   1.000
_cell.length_c   1.000
_cell.angle_alpha   90.00
_cell.angle_beta   90.00
_cell.angle_gamma   90.00
#
_symmetry.space_group_name_H-M   'P 1'
#
loop_
_entity.id
_entity.type
_entity.pdbx_description
1 polymer ?
#
loop_
_entity_poly.entity_id
_entity_poly.type
_entity_poly.pdbx_seq_one_letter_code
_entity_poly.pdbx_strand_id
1 'polypeptide(L)'
;MSKDKVSEEYGSLVFTDADMQDRLPKPTYRELRQTIDDGKPLDLDIANEVAHAMKEWALEKGATHFTHWFQPLTGITSEKHDSFINPKDDGTVLMAFSGKELVQGEPDASSFPNGGLRATFEARGYTVWDPMSPAFIKDEVLCIPTAFISYTGEALDKKTPLLRSEVALEKQAKRVLALFGKEPRRVVTTCGPEQEYFLIKEEDYEARPDLILCGRTLFGCEPAKGQELEEHYFGAIRPSVNAFMKEVDDELWKLGVPARTKHNEVAPCQHELAPIFEQGPLAIDDNLITMEKLKLLATHYGLACLEHEKPFEYVNGSGKHDNWSLSADGENLLEPGDKAEDNLQFLVFLACLVAAVDEHADLLRASVASAGNDHRLGANEAPPAIISVFLGDALSPVVDALIRKEHAESHDRELVDLGVPALPDVLRDNTDRNRTSPFAFTGNKFEFRMCGSQQNLSDPNVVLNTAVAEQCDRFCSYVADRIDELGDFTQVAMRFVRHTFRDHQRVIFDGNGYADEWEEEAARRGLLNLKTTPDALPCMVEPQNIAFMEKYSVLSEAESRARYAAAAEQYAKLINIEANTMVYMARHLYLPALFSYSGDIATSVAAKAEIGIAATAEKATVVALTDGINAIHEAVAELEEKNSHAHGIASCKEQDDFYRDEVIPAMARLRELVDGMERICGRDYWPVPSYNRMLFYV
;
A
#
# COMPACT_ATOMS: atom_id res chain seq x y z
N MET A 1 2.04 -4.41 -31.69
CA MET A 1 3.40 -4.97 -31.61
C MET A 1 3.41 -6.41 -32.09
N SER A 2 4.47 -6.89 -32.75
CA SER A 2 4.64 -8.31 -33.02
C SER A 2 4.92 -9.02 -31.69
N LYS A 3 4.59 -10.33 -31.58
CA LYS A 3 4.85 -11.12 -30.37
C LYS A 3 6.34 -11.10 -29.96
N ASP A 4 7.25 -10.91 -30.90
CA ASP A 4 8.69 -10.89 -30.69
C ASP A 4 9.17 -9.61 -29.98
N LYS A 5 8.46 -8.48 -30.17
CA LYS A 5 8.88 -7.17 -29.63
C LYS A 5 8.79 -7.10 -28.10
N VAL A 6 7.77 -7.67 -27.47
CA VAL A 6 7.62 -7.66 -25.99
C VAL A 6 8.73 -8.46 -25.32
N SER A 7 9.06 -9.65 -25.84
CA SER A 7 10.14 -10.47 -25.29
C SER A 7 11.55 -9.85 -25.47
N GLU A 8 11.73 -8.99 -26.48
CA GLU A 8 12.98 -8.26 -26.70
C GLU A 8 13.09 -6.98 -25.85
N GLU A 9 11.96 -6.36 -25.48
CA GLU A 9 11.90 -5.12 -24.71
C GLU A 9 11.78 -5.35 -23.20
N TYR A 10 11.32 -6.52 -22.75
CA TYR A 10 11.19 -6.83 -21.32
C TYR A 10 12.54 -6.78 -20.61
N GLY A 11 12.63 -5.96 -19.55
CA GLY A 11 13.86 -5.74 -18.79
C GLY A 11 14.94 -4.96 -19.54
N SER A 12 14.64 -4.38 -20.71
CA SER A 12 15.63 -3.67 -21.52
C SER A 12 16.26 -2.45 -20.84
N LEU A 13 15.61 -1.92 -19.81
CA LEU A 13 16.09 -0.81 -18.97
C LEU A 13 16.51 -1.27 -17.56
N VAL A 14 16.72 -2.57 -17.36
CA VAL A 14 17.21 -3.16 -16.12
C VAL A 14 18.61 -3.70 -16.34
N PHE A 15 19.53 -3.53 -15.39
CA PHE A 15 20.85 -4.15 -15.41
C PHE A 15 20.71 -5.62 -15.00
N THR A 16 20.35 -6.45 -15.97
CA THR A 16 19.95 -7.84 -15.79
C THR A 16 21.12 -8.77 -15.47
N ASP A 17 20.81 -10.01 -15.08
CA ASP A 17 21.83 -11.07 -14.94
C ASP A 17 22.62 -11.31 -16.25
N ALA A 18 21.94 -11.20 -17.39
CA ALA A 18 22.59 -11.31 -18.71
C ALA A 18 23.58 -10.16 -18.95
N ASP A 19 23.21 -8.91 -18.58
CA ASP A 19 24.11 -7.77 -18.65
C ASP A 19 25.30 -7.92 -17.71
N MET A 20 25.08 -8.42 -16.48
CA MET A 20 26.16 -8.71 -15.52
C MET A 20 27.12 -9.78 -16.08
N GLN A 21 26.59 -10.85 -16.64
CA GLN A 21 27.40 -11.95 -17.21
C GLN A 21 28.23 -11.52 -18.38
N ASP A 22 27.70 -10.65 -19.25
CA ASP A 22 28.38 -10.18 -20.47
C ASP A 22 29.45 -9.12 -20.14
N ARG A 23 29.21 -8.26 -19.16
CA ARG A 23 30.01 -7.05 -18.90
C ARG A 23 31.01 -7.20 -17.75
N LEU A 24 30.76 -8.09 -16.81
CA LEU A 24 31.67 -8.28 -15.68
C LEU A 24 32.72 -9.34 -15.93
N PRO A 25 33.95 -9.18 -15.39
CA PRO A 25 34.90 -10.26 -15.31
C PRO A 25 34.29 -11.49 -14.64
N LYS A 26 34.58 -12.70 -15.11
CA LYS A 26 34.00 -13.93 -14.60
C LYS A 26 34.13 -14.12 -13.06
N PRO A 27 35.28 -13.77 -12.42
CA PRO A 27 35.37 -13.84 -10.97
C PRO A 27 34.37 -12.89 -10.27
N THR A 28 34.36 -11.62 -10.68
CA THR A 28 33.47 -10.55 -10.16
C THR A 28 31.99 -10.92 -10.31
N TYR A 29 31.60 -11.42 -11.49
CA TYR A 29 30.24 -11.91 -11.73
C TYR A 29 29.85 -13.03 -10.74
N ARG A 30 30.74 -14.04 -10.56
CA ARG A 30 30.46 -15.15 -9.64
C ARG A 30 30.34 -14.70 -8.20
N GLU A 31 31.17 -13.77 -7.78
CA GLU A 31 31.15 -13.22 -6.43
C GLU A 31 29.90 -12.41 -6.15
N LEU A 32 29.53 -11.51 -7.08
CA LEU A 32 28.28 -10.76 -7.02
C LEU A 32 27.05 -11.70 -6.99
N ARG A 33 27.05 -12.75 -7.83
CA ARG A 33 25.98 -13.76 -7.82
C ARG A 33 25.90 -14.52 -6.49
N GLN A 34 27.01 -14.81 -5.81
CA GLN A 34 26.97 -15.43 -4.48
C GLN A 34 26.32 -14.52 -3.44
N THR A 35 26.51 -13.19 -3.56
CA THR A 35 25.80 -12.24 -2.72
C THR A 35 24.29 -12.28 -3.00
N ILE A 36 23.90 -12.21 -4.26
CA ILE A 36 22.49 -12.17 -4.68
C ILE A 36 21.78 -13.50 -4.38
N ASP A 37 22.38 -14.64 -4.80
CA ASP A 37 21.74 -15.95 -4.74
C ASP A 37 21.77 -16.58 -3.35
N ASP A 38 22.85 -16.38 -2.59
CA ASP A 38 23.11 -17.06 -1.33
C ASP A 38 23.01 -16.13 -0.11
N GLY A 39 22.76 -14.81 -0.31
CA GLY A 39 22.73 -13.80 0.75
C GLY A 39 24.09 -13.64 1.47
N LYS A 40 25.21 -13.92 0.78
CA LYS A 40 26.54 -13.73 1.34
C LYS A 40 26.89 -12.25 1.44
N PRO A 41 27.74 -11.84 2.39
CA PRO A 41 28.22 -10.47 2.46
C PRO A 41 28.86 -10.03 1.13
N LEU A 42 28.57 -8.80 0.71
CA LEU A 42 29.17 -8.18 -0.48
C LEU A 42 30.65 -7.93 -0.22
N ASP A 43 31.50 -8.35 -1.17
CA ASP A 43 32.91 -7.94 -1.19
C ASP A 43 33.02 -6.58 -1.90
N LEU A 44 33.52 -5.58 -1.16
CA LEU A 44 33.67 -4.22 -1.68
C LEU A 44 34.80 -4.08 -2.72
N ASP A 45 35.72 -5.06 -2.78
CA ASP A 45 36.80 -5.03 -3.77
C ASP A 45 36.28 -5.12 -5.21
N ILE A 46 35.14 -5.76 -5.43
CA ILE A 46 34.50 -5.84 -6.77
C ILE A 46 33.72 -4.58 -7.17
N ALA A 47 33.46 -3.66 -6.25
CA ALA A 47 32.56 -2.52 -6.48
C ALA A 47 32.98 -1.62 -7.64
N ASN A 48 34.28 -1.42 -7.85
CA ASN A 48 34.79 -0.60 -8.98
C ASN A 48 34.51 -1.24 -10.35
N GLU A 49 34.62 -2.57 -10.45
CA GLU A 49 34.33 -3.29 -11.68
C GLU A 49 32.83 -3.28 -11.99
N VAL A 50 32.00 -3.46 -10.95
CA VAL A 50 30.54 -3.38 -11.08
C VAL A 50 30.09 -1.96 -11.47
N ALA A 51 30.61 -0.94 -10.79
CA ALA A 51 30.31 0.45 -11.10
C ALA A 51 30.68 0.83 -12.54
N HIS A 52 31.85 0.39 -12.99
CA HIS A 52 32.28 0.62 -14.38
C HIS A 52 31.32 -0.05 -15.38
N ALA A 53 30.97 -1.31 -15.17
CA ALA A 53 30.05 -2.03 -16.05
C ALA A 53 28.63 -1.38 -16.06
N MET A 54 28.10 -1.01 -14.91
CA MET A 54 26.82 -0.29 -14.81
C MET A 54 26.85 1.04 -15.56
N LYS A 55 27.91 1.83 -15.37
CA LYS A 55 28.05 3.12 -16.04
C LYS A 55 28.10 2.96 -17.56
N GLU A 56 28.94 2.05 -18.09
CA GLU A 56 29.03 1.83 -19.55
C GLU A 56 27.65 1.39 -20.10
N TRP A 57 26.98 0.46 -19.42
CA TRP A 57 25.64 0.04 -19.79
C TRP A 57 24.63 1.21 -19.76
N ALA A 58 24.67 2.04 -18.72
CA ALA A 58 23.78 3.17 -18.58
C ALA A 58 23.99 4.22 -19.67
N LEU A 59 25.26 4.53 -20.02
CA LEU A 59 25.61 5.44 -21.11
C LEU A 59 25.11 4.92 -22.47
N GLU A 60 25.23 3.61 -22.74
CA GLU A 60 24.70 2.98 -23.95
C GLU A 60 23.18 3.09 -24.06
N LYS A 61 22.47 3.14 -22.91
CA LYS A 61 21.03 3.35 -22.82
C LYS A 61 20.63 4.83 -22.80
N GLY A 62 21.59 5.75 -22.88
CA GLY A 62 21.34 7.20 -22.94
C GLY A 62 21.34 7.92 -21.59
N ALA A 63 21.59 7.23 -20.49
CA ALA A 63 21.64 7.87 -19.17
C ALA A 63 22.87 8.80 -19.06
N THR A 64 22.67 9.98 -18.47
CA THR A 64 23.72 10.98 -18.24
C THR A 64 23.98 11.22 -16.76
N HIS A 65 23.07 10.74 -15.93
CA HIS A 65 23.07 10.90 -14.48
C HIS A 65 22.83 9.55 -13.80
N PHE A 66 23.14 9.50 -12.51
CA PHE A 66 22.76 8.41 -11.61
C PHE A 66 22.12 8.96 -10.36
N THR A 67 21.36 8.13 -9.66
CA THR A 67 20.78 8.42 -8.37
C THR A 67 20.79 7.20 -7.45
N HIS A 68 21.01 7.42 -6.17
CA HIS A 68 20.66 6.44 -5.15
C HIS A 68 19.17 6.54 -4.88
N TRP A 69 18.44 5.56 -5.39
CA TRP A 69 16.99 5.46 -5.29
C TRP A 69 16.59 4.70 -4.03
N PHE A 70 15.74 5.28 -3.19
CA PHE A 70 15.31 4.65 -1.94
C PHE A 70 13.87 4.98 -1.56
N GLN A 71 13.33 4.24 -0.57
CA GLN A 71 11.97 4.36 -0.05
C GLN A 71 11.99 5.24 1.22
N PRO A 72 11.60 6.53 1.16
CA PRO A 72 11.58 7.40 2.34
C PRO A 72 10.48 7.01 3.34
N LEU A 73 10.52 7.53 4.57
CA LEU A 73 9.46 7.32 5.56
C LEU A 73 8.11 7.90 5.12
N THR A 74 8.14 8.98 4.33
CA THR A 74 6.95 9.62 3.75
C THR A 74 7.14 9.83 2.26
N GLY A 75 6.05 9.80 1.48
CA GLY A 75 6.11 9.86 0.02
C GLY A 75 6.31 8.48 -0.61
N ILE A 76 6.58 8.44 -1.92
CA ILE A 76 6.70 7.19 -2.70
C ILE A 76 8.16 6.78 -2.76
N THR A 77 8.98 7.57 -3.47
CA THR A 77 10.42 7.32 -3.65
C THR A 77 11.21 8.60 -3.46
N SER A 78 12.52 8.48 -3.30
CA SER A 78 13.43 9.61 -3.17
C SER A 78 14.64 9.45 -4.08
N GLU A 79 15.02 10.55 -4.75
CA GLU A 79 16.09 10.63 -5.73
C GLU A 79 16.88 11.91 -5.56
N LYS A 80 18.18 11.82 -5.85
CA LYS A 80 19.08 12.98 -6.00
C LYS A 80 20.02 12.70 -7.16
N HIS A 81 19.80 13.35 -8.29
CA HIS A 81 20.53 13.07 -9.52
C HIS A 81 21.92 13.71 -9.50
N ASP A 82 22.95 12.91 -9.60
CA ASP A 82 24.34 13.34 -9.78
C ASP A 82 24.80 12.94 -11.20
N SER A 83 25.48 13.85 -11.91
CA SER A 83 25.95 13.57 -13.26
C SER A 83 27.24 12.73 -13.25
N PHE A 84 27.46 11.93 -14.30
CA PHE A 84 28.72 11.21 -14.49
C PHE A 84 29.89 12.11 -14.86
N ILE A 85 29.70 13.42 -15.00
CA ILE A 85 30.72 14.37 -15.50
C ILE A 85 31.82 14.58 -14.46
N ASN A 86 33.07 14.30 -14.87
CA ASN A 86 34.28 14.64 -14.13
C ASN A 86 35.13 15.58 -15.01
N PRO A 87 35.16 16.91 -14.71
CA PRO A 87 35.94 17.90 -15.48
C PRO A 87 37.42 17.63 -15.38
N LYS A 88 38.13 17.83 -16.51
CA LYS A 88 39.59 17.77 -16.59
C LYS A 88 40.19 19.18 -16.72
N ASP A 89 41.48 19.28 -16.39
CA ASP A 89 42.23 20.56 -16.46
C ASP A 89 42.33 21.12 -17.89
N ASP A 90 42.16 20.30 -18.91
CA ASP A 90 42.21 20.70 -20.32
C ASP A 90 40.86 21.25 -20.86
N GLY A 91 39.84 21.36 -19.99
CA GLY A 91 38.51 21.84 -20.36
C GLY A 91 37.61 20.76 -20.98
N THR A 92 38.05 19.51 -21.04
CA THR A 92 37.25 18.35 -21.43
C THR A 92 36.61 17.69 -20.21
N VAL A 93 35.73 16.72 -20.43
CA VAL A 93 35.08 15.95 -19.35
C VAL A 93 35.37 14.45 -19.55
N LEU A 94 35.45 13.75 -18.44
CA LEU A 94 35.42 12.29 -18.39
C LEU A 94 34.09 11.87 -17.78
N MET A 95 33.45 10.87 -18.35
CA MET A 95 32.31 10.21 -17.69
C MET A 95 32.85 9.19 -16.69
N ALA A 96 32.68 9.44 -15.39
CA ALA A 96 33.23 8.63 -14.32
C ALA A 96 32.14 8.19 -13.35
N PHE A 97 32.26 7.00 -12.82
CA PHE A 97 31.43 6.45 -11.74
C PHE A 97 32.28 5.40 -11.03
N SER A 98 32.56 5.63 -9.76
CA SER A 98 33.45 4.79 -8.96
C SER A 98 32.67 3.79 -8.11
N GLY A 99 33.33 2.74 -7.67
CA GLY A 99 32.77 1.79 -6.71
C GLY A 99 32.36 2.46 -5.39
N LYS A 100 33.05 3.52 -4.96
CA LYS A 100 32.63 4.29 -3.79
C LYS A 100 31.27 4.97 -4.02
N GLU A 101 31.08 5.58 -5.20
CA GLU A 101 29.82 6.23 -5.59
C GLU A 101 28.68 5.21 -5.79
N LEU A 102 28.97 3.98 -6.22
CA LEU A 102 28.00 2.91 -6.29
C LEU A 102 27.56 2.48 -4.90
N VAL A 103 28.53 2.21 -4.01
CA VAL A 103 28.25 1.58 -2.71
C VAL A 103 27.63 2.55 -1.71
N GLN A 104 28.02 3.84 -1.75
CA GLN A 104 27.66 4.80 -0.70
C GLN A 104 27.40 6.19 -1.27
N GLY A 105 26.26 6.78 -0.89
CA GLY A 105 25.99 8.21 -1.00
C GLY A 105 25.92 8.87 0.38
N GLU A 106 26.00 10.20 0.41
CA GLU A 106 25.97 10.98 1.65
C GLU A 106 24.88 12.09 1.58
N PRO A 107 23.57 11.73 1.53
CA PRO A 107 22.49 12.73 1.55
C PRO A 107 22.37 13.40 2.91
N ASP A 108 21.74 14.58 2.93
CA ASP A 108 21.40 15.28 4.16
C ASP A 108 20.20 14.60 4.85
N ALA A 109 20.49 13.83 5.90
CA ALA A 109 19.49 13.07 6.64
C ALA A 109 18.49 13.96 7.42
N SER A 110 18.88 15.22 7.76
CA SER A 110 17.98 16.14 8.46
C SER A 110 16.90 16.74 7.55
N SER A 111 17.12 16.71 6.23
CA SER A 111 16.17 17.22 5.23
C SER A 111 15.06 16.21 4.88
N PHE A 112 15.17 14.96 5.33
CA PHE A 112 14.16 13.94 5.16
C PHE A 112 13.35 13.77 6.46
N PRO A 113 12.06 13.38 6.39
CA PRO A 113 11.30 12.93 7.55
C PRO A 113 12.04 11.78 8.24
N ASN A 114 12.40 11.96 9.50
CA ASN A 114 13.22 11.00 10.25
C ASN A 114 12.74 10.79 11.70
N GLY A 115 11.57 11.34 12.06
CA GLY A 115 10.97 11.18 13.38
C GLY A 115 11.85 11.65 14.56
N GLY A 116 12.76 12.59 14.31
CA GLY A 116 13.65 13.16 15.34
C GLY A 116 14.97 12.40 15.51
N LEU A 117 15.26 11.34 14.72
CA LEU A 117 16.57 10.66 14.75
C LEU A 117 17.73 11.57 14.32
N ARG A 118 17.45 12.57 13.50
CA ARG A 118 18.46 13.55 13.06
C ARG A 118 17.95 14.97 13.24
N ALA A 119 18.72 15.78 13.92
CA ALA A 119 18.49 17.21 14.06
C ALA A 119 19.21 18.00 12.93
N THR A 120 18.82 19.23 12.69
CA THR A 120 19.38 20.06 11.60
C THR A 120 20.93 20.18 11.66
N PHE A 121 21.52 20.17 12.86
CA PHE A 121 22.97 20.21 13.02
C PHE A 121 23.68 18.84 12.89
N GLU A 122 22.94 17.77 12.72
CA GLU A 122 23.41 16.38 12.57
C GLU A 122 23.03 15.83 11.18
N ALA A 123 23.38 16.57 10.14
CA ALA A 123 22.82 16.39 8.80
C ALA A 123 23.26 15.11 8.06
N ARG A 124 24.38 14.48 8.46
CA ARG A 124 24.94 13.36 7.68
C ARG A 124 24.12 12.09 7.83
N GLY A 125 23.78 11.47 6.70
CA GLY A 125 23.29 10.11 6.55
C GLY A 125 24.00 9.39 5.40
N TYR A 126 23.67 8.12 5.21
CA TYR A 126 24.27 7.30 4.15
C TYR A 126 23.18 6.54 3.40
N THR A 127 23.23 6.61 2.06
CA THR A 127 22.60 5.61 1.22
C THR A 127 23.59 4.48 0.97
N VAL A 128 23.12 3.24 1.00
CA VAL A 128 23.95 2.03 0.85
C VAL A 128 23.37 1.16 -0.23
N TRP A 129 24.18 0.81 -1.24
CA TRP A 129 23.74 -0.02 -2.36
C TRP A 129 23.12 -1.35 -1.89
N ASP A 130 21.96 -1.68 -2.44
CA ASP A 130 21.32 -2.97 -2.29
C ASP A 130 21.55 -3.81 -3.56
N PRO A 131 22.51 -4.77 -3.54
CA PRO A 131 22.78 -5.61 -4.71
C PRO A 131 21.68 -6.65 -4.98
N MET A 132 20.72 -6.84 -4.07
CA MET A 132 19.61 -7.77 -4.21
C MET A 132 18.53 -7.24 -5.15
N SER A 133 18.45 -5.91 -5.31
CA SER A 133 17.56 -5.24 -6.26
C SER A 133 18.35 -4.75 -7.45
N PRO A 134 17.97 -5.09 -8.69
CA PRO A 134 18.71 -4.68 -9.89
C PRO A 134 18.62 -3.17 -10.09
N ALA A 135 19.72 -2.56 -10.55
CA ALA A 135 19.71 -1.18 -11.01
C ALA A 135 18.93 -1.06 -12.33
N PHE A 136 18.28 0.07 -12.54
CA PHE A 136 17.42 0.31 -13.69
C PHE A 136 17.57 1.74 -14.23
N ILE A 137 17.10 1.98 -15.43
CA ILE A 137 17.11 3.31 -16.04
C ILE A 137 15.69 3.84 -16.12
N LYS A 138 15.44 4.97 -15.44
CA LYS A 138 14.21 5.73 -15.48
C LYS A 138 14.51 7.14 -15.93
N ASP A 139 13.81 7.63 -16.94
CA ASP A 139 13.91 9.00 -17.44
C ASP A 139 15.37 9.47 -17.70
N GLU A 140 16.15 8.61 -18.38
CA GLU A 140 17.59 8.80 -18.72
C GLU A 140 18.52 8.93 -17.49
N VAL A 141 18.10 8.39 -16.34
CA VAL A 141 18.87 8.35 -15.09
C VAL A 141 19.09 6.90 -14.65
N LEU A 142 20.33 6.54 -14.31
CA LEU A 142 20.64 5.27 -13.68
C LEU A 142 20.16 5.30 -12.21
N CYS A 143 19.09 4.58 -11.91
CA CYS A 143 18.57 4.41 -10.57
C CYS A 143 19.21 3.20 -9.89
N ILE A 144 19.84 3.40 -8.75
CA ILE A 144 20.51 2.38 -7.96
C ILE A 144 19.71 2.17 -6.69
N PRO A 145 19.02 1.03 -6.51
CA PRO A 145 18.29 0.75 -5.29
C PRO A 145 19.21 0.74 -4.06
N THR A 146 18.82 1.46 -3.02
CA THR A 146 19.63 1.63 -1.81
C THR A 146 18.78 1.56 -0.54
N ALA A 147 19.43 1.19 0.55
CA ALA A 147 19.00 1.47 1.91
C ALA A 147 19.43 2.89 2.31
N PHE A 148 18.69 3.54 3.22
CA PHE A 148 19.04 4.84 3.74
C PHE A 148 19.11 4.80 5.28
N ILE A 149 20.29 5.11 5.82
CA ILE A 149 20.59 5.04 7.25
C ILE A 149 21.15 6.37 7.78
N SER A 150 20.98 6.58 9.08
CA SER A 150 21.59 7.71 9.79
C SER A 150 23.11 7.55 9.90
N TYR A 151 23.79 8.61 10.32
CA TYR A 151 25.22 8.56 10.65
C TYR A 151 25.57 7.50 11.70
N THR A 152 24.66 7.18 12.61
CA THR A 152 24.80 6.21 13.68
C THR A 152 24.27 4.82 13.34
N GLY A 153 23.67 4.67 12.16
CA GLY A 153 23.27 3.37 11.59
C GLY A 153 21.79 3.02 11.73
N GLU A 154 20.95 3.92 12.29
CA GLU A 154 19.49 3.71 12.34
C GLU A 154 18.88 3.85 10.94
N ALA A 155 17.91 3.00 10.64
CA ALA A 155 17.17 3.02 9.38
C ALA A 155 16.29 4.28 9.27
N LEU A 156 16.50 5.05 8.21
CA LEU A 156 15.73 6.25 7.86
C LEU A 156 14.80 6.03 6.66
N ASP A 157 14.69 4.80 6.20
CA ASP A 157 13.88 4.36 5.08
C ASP A 157 12.92 3.23 5.47
N LYS A 158 12.10 2.78 4.52
CA LYS A 158 11.20 1.63 4.71
C LYS A 158 11.84 0.31 4.29
N LYS A 159 12.82 0.34 3.38
CA LYS A 159 13.45 -0.86 2.83
C LYS A 159 14.38 -1.57 3.84
N THR A 160 15.15 -0.82 4.63
CA THR A 160 16.08 -1.43 5.60
C THR A 160 15.37 -2.36 6.59
N PRO A 161 14.26 -1.97 7.27
CA PRO A 161 13.53 -2.89 8.13
C PRO A 161 12.92 -4.06 7.36
N LEU A 162 12.46 -3.86 6.11
CA LEU A 162 11.96 -4.94 5.26
C LEU A 162 13.04 -6.00 5.04
N LEU A 163 14.23 -5.61 4.61
CA LEU A 163 15.34 -6.54 4.39
C LEU A 163 15.75 -7.25 5.70
N ARG A 164 15.74 -6.54 6.84
CA ARG A 164 16.01 -7.15 8.15
C ARG A 164 14.93 -8.18 8.53
N SER A 165 13.67 -7.92 8.22
CA SER A 165 12.57 -8.86 8.48
C SER A 165 12.65 -10.11 7.59
N GLU A 166 13.10 -9.98 6.34
CA GLU A 166 13.40 -11.11 5.44
C GLU A 166 14.49 -12.01 6.03
N VAL A 167 15.58 -11.42 6.51
CA VAL A 167 16.67 -12.17 7.16
C VAL A 167 16.19 -12.90 8.43
N ALA A 168 15.35 -12.25 9.23
CA ALA A 168 14.79 -12.85 10.44
C ALA A 168 13.88 -14.04 10.09
N LEU A 169 13.01 -13.89 9.12
CA LEU A 169 12.09 -14.95 8.67
C LEU A 169 12.84 -16.09 8.00
N GLU A 170 13.76 -15.81 7.08
CA GLU A 170 14.59 -16.83 6.43
C GLU A 170 15.29 -17.72 7.47
N LYS A 171 15.93 -17.10 8.46
CA LYS A 171 16.64 -17.82 9.53
C LYS A 171 15.72 -18.79 10.28
N GLN A 172 14.52 -18.37 10.65
CA GLN A 172 13.61 -19.20 11.44
C GLN A 172 12.91 -20.25 10.58
N ALA A 173 12.50 -19.91 9.37
CA ALA A 173 11.90 -20.85 8.43
C ALA A 173 12.87 -21.99 8.04
N LYS A 174 14.15 -21.67 7.82
CA LYS A 174 15.19 -22.70 7.62
C LYS A 174 15.31 -23.64 8.81
N ARG A 175 15.21 -23.16 10.04
CA ARG A 175 15.20 -24.03 11.23
C ARG A 175 13.98 -24.96 11.26
N VAL A 176 12.80 -24.44 10.88
CA VAL A 176 11.59 -25.28 10.72
C VAL A 176 11.82 -26.37 9.67
N LEU A 177 12.30 -25.98 8.48
CA LEU A 177 12.51 -26.91 7.36
C LEU A 177 13.57 -27.98 7.67
N ALA A 178 14.61 -27.63 8.42
CA ALA A 178 15.63 -28.59 8.90
C ALA A 178 15.01 -29.72 9.75
N LEU A 179 13.96 -29.44 10.54
CA LEU A 179 13.21 -30.46 11.30
C LEU A 179 12.44 -31.42 10.38
N PHE A 180 12.12 -30.98 9.14
CA PHE A 180 11.55 -31.84 8.09
C PHE A 180 12.61 -32.51 7.22
N GLY A 181 13.92 -32.34 7.55
CA GLY A 181 15.03 -32.90 6.78
C GLY A 181 15.32 -32.12 5.47
N LYS A 182 14.86 -30.87 5.34
CA LYS A 182 15.11 -30.00 4.20
C LYS A 182 16.15 -28.93 4.56
N GLU A 183 17.12 -28.69 3.67
CA GLU A 183 18.15 -27.66 3.82
C GLU A 183 18.15 -26.74 2.59
N PRO A 184 17.13 -25.83 2.48
CA PRO A 184 17.05 -24.94 1.32
C PRO A 184 18.19 -23.92 1.35
N ARG A 185 18.64 -23.50 0.16
CA ARG A 185 19.63 -22.46 -0.01
C ARG A 185 19.08 -21.12 0.46
N ARG A 186 17.86 -20.76 0.03
CA ARG A 186 17.15 -19.55 0.44
C ARG A 186 15.71 -19.84 0.84
N VAL A 187 15.21 -19.04 1.76
CA VAL A 187 13.78 -18.88 2.02
C VAL A 187 13.46 -17.40 1.89
N VAL A 188 12.53 -17.07 1.03
CA VAL A 188 12.15 -15.69 0.70
C VAL A 188 10.65 -15.52 0.77
N THR A 189 10.19 -14.33 1.10
CA THR A 189 8.79 -14.00 0.89
C THR A 189 8.51 -13.73 -0.58
N THR A 190 7.27 -13.90 -0.98
CA THR A 190 6.77 -13.47 -2.28
C THR A 190 5.60 -12.52 -2.07
N CYS A 191 5.54 -11.47 -2.89
CA CYS A 191 4.50 -10.46 -2.85
C CYS A 191 3.96 -10.22 -4.26
N GLY A 192 2.65 -10.03 -4.37
CA GLY A 192 1.99 -9.62 -5.61
C GLY A 192 1.02 -8.48 -5.29
N PRO A 193 1.43 -7.22 -5.42
CA PRO A 193 0.60 -6.07 -5.11
C PRO A 193 -0.44 -5.82 -6.21
N GLU A 194 -1.73 -5.73 -5.84
CA GLU A 194 -2.82 -5.34 -6.73
C GLU A 194 -3.09 -3.85 -6.57
N GLN A 195 -2.67 -3.03 -7.54
CA GLN A 195 -2.75 -1.57 -7.46
C GLN A 195 -4.06 -1.05 -8.04
N GLU A 196 -4.95 -0.58 -7.18
CA GLU A 196 -6.15 0.16 -7.59
C GLU A 196 -5.85 1.66 -7.70
N TYR A 197 -6.54 2.34 -8.63
CA TYR A 197 -6.42 3.77 -8.87
C TYR A 197 -7.62 4.33 -9.61
N PHE A 198 -7.81 5.66 -9.53
CA PHE A 198 -8.83 6.37 -10.33
C PHE A 198 -8.17 7.16 -11.46
N LEU A 199 -8.89 7.30 -12.58
CA LEU A 199 -8.52 8.17 -13.69
C LEU A 199 -9.63 9.19 -13.92
N ILE A 200 -9.27 10.47 -13.91
CA ILE A 200 -10.18 11.57 -14.28
C ILE A 200 -9.53 12.43 -15.34
N LYS A 201 -10.29 13.32 -15.97
CA LYS A 201 -9.70 14.30 -16.88
C LYS A 201 -8.76 15.24 -16.14
N GLU A 202 -7.61 15.51 -16.74
CA GLU A 202 -6.61 16.45 -16.21
C GLU A 202 -7.21 17.86 -16.02
N GLU A 203 -8.06 18.34 -16.97
CA GLU A 203 -8.76 19.63 -16.84
C GLU A 203 -9.66 19.72 -15.60
N ASP A 204 -10.29 18.62 -15.19
CA ASP A 204 -11.14 18.56 -14.00
C ASP A 204 -10.29 18.48 -12.72
N TYR A 205 -9.16 17.78 -12.77
CA TYR A 205 -8.17 17.74 -11.70
C TYR A 205 -7.56 19.13 -11.40
N GLU A 206 -7.12 19.83 -12.45
CA GLU A 206 -6.54 21.18 -12.34
C GLU A 206 -7.53 22.23 -11.82
N ALA A 207 -8.83 22.03 -12.09
CA ALA A 207 -9.88 22.92 -11.61
C ALA A 207 -10.27 22.70 -10.13
N ARG A 208 -9.67 21.71 -9.44
CA ARG A 208 -10.01 21.33 -8.07
C ARG A 208 -8.81 21.42 -7.12
N PRO A 209 -8.71 22.49 -6.31
CA PRO A 209 -7.64 22.63 -5.32
C PRO A 209 -7.52 21.48 -4.33
N ASP A 210 -8.64 20.86 -3.93
CA ASP A 210 -8.66 19.72 -3.02
C ASP A 210 -8.01 18.47 -3.63
N LEU A 211 -8.21 18.19 -4.91
CA LEU A 211 -7.52 17.08 -5.61
C LEU A 211 -6.02 17.34 -5.73
N ILE A 212 -5.62 18.58 -6.06
CA ILE A 212 -4.20 18.97 -6.20
C ILE A 212 -3.47 18.88 -4.86
N LEU A 213 -4.06 19.41 -3.78
CA LEU A 213 -3.40 19.56 -2.49
C LEU A 213 -3.54 18.36 -1.57
N CYS A 214 -4.66 17.61 -1.68
CA CYS A 214 -5.00 16.53 -0.77
C CYS A 214 -5.16 15.17 -1.46
N GLY A 215 -5.17 15.12 -2.78
CA GLY A 215 -5.40 13.87 -3.55
C GLY A 215 -6.83 13.36 -3.50
N ARG A 216 -7.73 14.04 -2.78
CA ARG A 216 -9.14 13.69 -2.63
C ARG A 216 -10.06 14.90 -2.67
N THR A 217 -11.31 14.68 -3.01
CA THR A 217 -12.34 15.72 -2.94
C THR A 217 -12.77 15.97 -1.50
N LEU A 218 -12.69 17.21 -1.04
CA LEU A 218 -13.15 17.63 0.29
C LEU A 218 -14.62 18.07 0.28
N PHE A 219 -15.14 18.37 -0.91
CA PHE A 219 -16.53 18.72 -1.19
C PHE A 219 -17.03 18.01 -2.43
N GLY A 220 -18.34 17.78 -2.51
CA GLY A 220 -19.01 17.19 -3.64
C GLY A 220 -20.27 16.47 -3.22
N CYS A 221 -21.42 16.91 -3.72
CA CYS A 221 -22.69 16.25 -3.44
C CYS A 221 -22.79 14.91 -4.17
N GLU A 222 -23.62 14.03 -3.63
CA GLU A 222 -23.92 12.73 -4.23
C GLU A 222 -24.33 12.87 -5.71
N PRO A 223 -23.71 12.13 -6.63
CA PRO A 223 -24.03 12.21 -8.04
C PRO A 223 -25.41 11.59 -8.34
N ALA A 224 -26.01 11.98 -9.47
CA ALA A 224 -27.29 11.42 -9.90
C ALA A 224 -27.22 9.90 -10.21
N LYS A 225 -26.04 9.41 -10.52
CA LYS A 225 -25.68 8.00 -10.66
C LYS A 225 -24.30 7.80 -10.00
N GLY A 226 -24.20 6.80 -9.14
CA GLY A 226 -22.93 6.34 -8.57
C GLY A 226 -22.47 5.05 -9.24
N GLN A 227 -22.30 4.00 -8.44
CA GLN A 227 -21.91 2.67 -8.88
C GLN A 227 -23.05 1.64 -8.88
N GLU A 228 -24.29 2.08 -8.72
CA GLU A 228 -25.47 1.23 -8.78
C GLU A 228 -25.45 0.46 -10.10
N LEU A 229 -25.85 -0.79 -10.10
CA LEU A 229 -25.79 -1.75 -11.21
C LEU A 229 -24.41 -2.36 -11.46
N GLU A 230 -23.33 -1.86 -10.84
CA GLU A 230 -21.96 -2.40 -10.91
C GLU A 230 -21.45 -2.64 -12.35
N GLU A 231 -22.00 -1.89 -13.32
CA GLU A 231 -21.76 -2.09 -14.75
C GLU A 231 -20.36 -1.69 -15.21
N HIS A 232 -19.61 -0.93 -14.38
CA HIS A 232 -18.25 -0.52 -14.72
C HIS A 232 -17.28 -1.70 -14.61
N TYR A 233 -17.39 -2.52 -13.57
CA TYR A 233 -16.52 -3.67 -13.35
C TYR A 233 -16.50 -4.65 -14.54
N PHE A 234 -17.65 -4.98 -15.08
CA PHE A 234 -17.81 -5.86 -16.25
C PHE A 234 -17.84 -5.11 -17.59
N GLY A 235 -17.68 -3.79 -17.56
CA GLY A 235 -17.70 -2.94 -18.74
C GLY A 235 -16.44 -3.07 -19.60
N ALA A 236 -16.56 -2.70 -20.87
CA ALA A 236 -15.40 -2.57 -21.74
C ALA A 236 -14.54 -1.38 -21.31
N ILE A 237 -13.22 -1.56 -21.32
CA ILE A 237 -12.27 -0.47 -21.06
C ILE A 237 -12.40 0.57 -22.18
N ARG A 238 -12.58 1.83 -21.82
CA ARG A 238 -12.72 2.93 -22.80
C ARG A 238 -11.44 3.11 -23.62
N PRO A 239 -11.52 3.53 -24.88
CA PRO A 239 -10.35 3.61 -25.76
C PRO A 239 -9.21 4.49 -25.24
N SER A 240 -9.52 5.66 -24.63
CA SER A 240 -8.53 6.55 -24.00
C SER A 240 -7.79 5.87 -22.85
N VAL A 241 -8.55 5.25 -21.95
CA VAL A 241 -8.01 4.49 -20.80
C VAL A 241 -7.21 3.28 -21.28
N ASN A 242 -7.69 2.55 -22.28
CA ASN A 242 -6.95 1.41 -22.83
C ASN A 242 -5.63 1.81 -23.50
N ALA A 243 -5.58 2.99 -24.14
CA ALA A 243 -4.35 3.51 -24.73
C ALA A 243 -3.32 3.87 -23.62
N PHE A 244 -3.77 4.54 -22.57
CA PHE A 244 -2.97 4.80 -21.36
C PHE A 244 -2.45 3.51 -20.73
N MET A 245 -3.34 2.57 -20.41
CA MET A 245 -2.96 1.30 -19.80
C MET A 245 -1.96 0.50 -20.64
N LYS A 246 -2.02 0.63 -21.96
CA LYS A 246 -1.07 -0.01 -22.85
C LYS A 246 0.31 0.62 -22.78
N GLU A 247 0.40 1.95 -22.69
CA GLU A 247 1.69 2.63 -22.53
C GLU A 247 2.29 2.31 -21.17
N VAL A 248 1.46 2.23 -20.12
CA VAL A 248 1.89 1.78 -18.79
C VAL A 248 2.50 0.38 -18.84
N ASP A 249 1.83 -0.60 -19.47
CA ASP A 249 2.40 -1.94 -19.65
C ASP A 249 3.75 -1.90 -20.40
N ASP A 250 3.81 -1.17 -21.53
CA ASP A 250 4.99 -1.07 -22.37
C ASP A 250 6.19 -0.47 -21.59
N GLU A 251 5.96 0.54 -20.74
CA GLU A 251 7.01 1.17 -19.91
C GLU A 251 7.41 0.28 -18.71
N LEU A 252 6.44 -0.32 -18.02
CA LEU A 252 6.70 -1.22 -16.91
C LEU A 252 7.47 -2.46 -17.35
N TRP A 253 7.14 -3.05 -18.49
CA TRP A 253 7.89 -4.20 -19.02
C TRP A 253 9.33 -3.85 -19.35
N LYS A 254 9.64 -2.66 -19.87
CA LYS A 254 11.03 -2.21 -20.07
C LYS A 254 11.81 -2.13 -18.75
N LEU A 255 11.13 -1.76 -17.67
CA LEU A 255 11.67 -1.67 -16.31
C LEU A 255 11.69 -3.02 -15.57
N GLY A 256 11.30 -4.12 -16.25
CA GLY A 256 11.30 -5.46 -15.67
C GLY A 256 10.10 -5.80 -14.80
N VAL A 257 9.18 -4.84 -14.60
CA VAL A 257 7.97 -5.06 -13.82
C VAL A 257 7.03 -6.01 -14.57
N PRO A 258 6.64 -7.16 -14.01
CA PRO A 258 5.83 -8.16 -14.70
C PRO A 258 4.32 -7.84 -14.67
N ALA A 259 3.94 -6.62 -15.08
CA ALA A 259 2.54 -6.20 -15.21
C ALA A 259 1.76 -7.17 -16.09
N ARG A 260 0.66 -7.71 -15.59
CA ARG A 260 -0.08 -8.79 -16.26
C ARG A 260 -1.56 -8.52 -16.46
N THR A 261 -2.26 -8.11 -15.41
CA THR A 261 -3.70 -7.94 -15.43
C THR A 261 -4.05 -6.47 -15.27
N LYS A 262 -5.00 -5.99 -16.07
CA LYS A 262 -5.57 -4.66 -15.98
C LYS A 262 -7.05 -4.74 -16.30
N HIS A 263 -7.87 -4.10 -15.49
CA HIS A 263 -9.32 -4.09 -15.67
C HIS A 263 -9.97 -2.87 -15.00
N ASN A 264 -11.27 -2.71 -15.22
CA ASN A 264 -12.07 -1.74 -14.50
C ASN A 264 -12.41 -2.29 -13.11
N GLU A 265 -12.48 -1.40 -12.13
CA GLU A 265 -13.00 -1.67 -10.80
C GLU A 265 -14.47 -1.25 -10.66
N VAL A 266 -15.07 -1.47 -9.47
CA VAL A 266 -16.52 -1.28 -9.26
C VAL A 266 -16.91 0.18 -9.38
N ALA A 267 -16.13 1.11 -8.82
CA ALA A 267 -16.44 2.53 -8.89
C ALA A 267 -16.23 3.09 -10.32
N PRO A 268 -17.08 4.00 -10.79
CA PRO A 268 -16.81 4.70 -12.04
C PRO A 268 -15.42 5.34 -12.04
N CYS A 269 -14.72 5.24 -13.16
CA CYS A 269 -13.33 5.72 -13.35
C CYS A 269 -12.27 5.03 -12.48
N GLN A 270 -12.60 3.95 -11.77
CA GLN A 270 -11.66 3.15 -11.02
C GLN A 270 -11.13 1.99 -11.85
N HIS A 271 -9.85 1.70 -11.69
CA HIS A 271 -9.13 0.66 -12.43
C HIS A 271 -8.14 -0.05 -11.51
N GLU A 272 -7.68 -1.22 -11.95
CA GLU A 272 -6.66 -2.00 -11.25
C GLU A 272 -5.58 -2.48 -12.22
N LEU A 273 -4.35 -2.55 -11.70
CA LEU A 273 -3.22 -3.21 -12.33
C LEU A 273 -2.64 -4.22 -11.33
N ALA A 274 -2.52 -5.48 -11.76
CA ALA A 274 -1.93 -6.55 -10.98
C ALA A 274 -0.75 -7.20 -11.72
N PRO A 275 0.46 -7.24 -11.11
CA PRO A 275 1.63 -7.93 -11.66
C PRO A 275 1.59 -9.43 -11.35
N ILE A 276 2.51 -10.19 -11.95
CA ILE A 276 2.91 -11.49 -11.43
C ILE A 276 3.68 -11.26 -10.13
N PHE A 277 3.48 -12.11 -9.14
CA PHE A 277 4.21 -12.02 -7.87
C PHE A 277 5.72 -12.26 -8.05
N GLU A 278 6.52 -11.60 -7.23
CA GLU A 278 7.97 -11.71 -7.19
C GLU A 278 8.46 -11.83 -5.73
N GLN A 279 9.78 -11.81 -5.52
CA GLN A 279 10.33 -11.71 -4.17
C GLN A 279 9.87 -10.40 -3.52
N GLY A 280 9.48 -10.46 -2.24
CA GLY A 280 8.83 -9.36 -1.55
C GLY A 280 9.51 -8.00 -1.72
N PRO A 281 10.81 -7.84 -1.40
CA PRO A 281 11.48 -6.54 -1.55
C PRO A 281 11.49 -6.00 -2.99
N LEU A 282 11.67 -6.88 -4.00
CA LEU A 282 11.64 -6.48 -5.41
C LEU A 282 10.23 -6.08 -5.84
N ALA A 283 9.22 -6.90 -5.52
CA ALA A 283 7.83 -6.59 -5.84
C ALA A 283 7.36 -5.25 -5.25
N ILE A 284 7.87 -4.88 -4.07
CA ILE A 284 7.56 -3.60 -3.43
C ILE A 284 8.26 -2.44 -4.16
N ASP A 285 9.54 -2.59 -4.55
CA ASP A 285 10.23 -1.60 -5.38
C ASP A 285 9.48 -1.40 -6.71
N ASP A 286 9.09 -2.47 -7.38
CA ASP A 286 8.33 -2.46 -8.63
C ASP A 286 6.94 -1.81 -8.50
N ASN A 287 6.29 -2.01 -7.36
CA ASN A 287 5.02 -1.32 -7.09
C ASN A 287 5.20 0.19 -6.96
N LEU A 288 6.27 0.66 -6.32
CA LEU A 288 6.54 2.10 -6.22
C LEU A 288 6.86 2.72 -7.59
N ILE A 289 7.60 2.00 -8.44
CA ILE A 289 7.83 2.40 -9.83
C ILE A 289 6.50 2.45 -10.60
N THR A 290 5.63 1.47 -10.38
CA THR A 290 4.30 1.41 -10.98
C THR A 290 3.47 2.64 -10.62
N MET A 291 3.42 3.01 -9.33
CA MET A 291 2.70 4.20 -8.86
C MET A 291 3.22 5.50 -9.52
N GLU A 292 4.53 5.66 -9.62
CA GLU A 292 5.11 6.81 -10.30
C GLU A 292 4.74 6.86 -11.79
N LYS A 293 4.84 5.71 -12.49
CA LYS A 293 4.52 5.64 -13.93
C LYS A 293 3.03 5.83 -14.20
N LEU A 294 2.13 5.34 -13.35
CA LEU A 294 0.69 5.59 -13.46
C LEU A 294 0.37 7.09 -13.45
N LYS A 295 0.97 7.85 -12.53
CA LYS A 295 0.78 9.31 -12.44
C LYS A 295 1.37 10.05 -13.63
N LEU A 296 2.61 9.72 -13.98
CA LEU A 296 3.33 10.43 -15.03
C LEU A 296 2.67 10.21 -16.39
N LEU A 297 2.40 8.96 -16.75
CA LEU A 297 1.88 8.62 -18.08
C LEU A 297 0.42 9.03 -18.29
N ALA A 298 -0.37 9.17 -17.22
CA ALA A 298 -1.74 9.65 -17.32
C ALA A 298 -1.82 11.02 -18.02
N THR A 299 -0.87 11.90 -17.76
CA THR A 299 -0.80 13.25 -18.37
C THR A 299 -0.63 13.22 -19.89
N HIS A 300 0.00 12.18 -20.46
CA HIS A 300 0.14 12.02 -21.91
C HIS A 300 -1.23 11.85 -22.63
N TYR A 301 -2.25 11.47 -21.87
CA TYR A 301 -3.61 11.23 -22.37
C TYR A 301 -4.61 12.27 -21.91
N GLY A 302 -4.15 13.38 -21.29
CA GLY A 302 -5.02 14.38 -20.67
C GLY A 302 -5.82 13.83 -19.50
N LEU A 303 -5.23 12.87 -18.78
CA LEU A 303 -5.78 12.22 -17.60
C LEU A 303 -4.93 12.55 -16.38
N ALA A 304 -5.55 12.54 -15.21
CA ALA A 304 -4.89 12.54 -13.91
C ALA A 304 -5.17 11.22 -13.19
N CYS A 305 -4.11 10.58 -12.68
CA CYS A 305 -4.21 9.37 -11.88
C CYS A 305 -4.29 9.73 -10.39
N LEU A 306 -5.33 9.25 -9.71
CA LEU A 306 -5.54 9.45 -8.29
C LEU A 306 -5.30 8.12 -7.57
N GLU A 307 -4.32 8.12 -6.66
CA GLU A 307 -3.96 6.95 -5.84
C GLU A 307 -4.43 7.08 -4.39
N HIS A 308 -5.10 8.18 -4.04
CA HIS A 308 -5.66 8.32 -2.70
C HIS A 308 -6.69 7.21 -2.44
N GLU A 309 -6.75 6.71 -1.20
CA GLU A 309 -7.61 5.59 -0.80
C GLU A 309 -9.10 5.89 -0.95
N LYS A 310 -9.50 7.16 -0.86
CA LYS A 310 -10.90 7.61 -1.00
C LYS A 310 -10.97 8.96 -1.72
N PRO A 311 -10.72 9.00 -3.05
CA PRO A 311 -10.75 10.28 -3.78
C PRO A 311 -12.16 10.88 -3.87
N PHE A 312 -13.19 10.03 -3.86
CA PHE A 312 -14.60 10.42 -3.98
C PHE A 312 -15.44 9.77 -2.90
N GLU A 313 -16.36 10.54 -2.30
CA GLU A 313 -17.40 10.01 -1.44
C GLU A 313 -18.46 9.28 -2.28
N TYR A 314 -19.30 8.46 -1.64
CA TYR A 314 -20.42 7.73 -2.24
C TYR A 314 -20.07 6.62 -3.25
N VAL A 315 -18.80 6.38 -3.53
CA VAL A 315 -18.33 5.26 -4.36
C VAL A 315 -17.22 4.50 -3.64
N ASN A 316 -16.81 3.32 -4.13
CA ASN A 316 -15.72 2.54 -3.55
C ASN A 316 -14.43 3.38 -3.42
N GLY A 317 -13.63 3.04 -2.41
CA GLY A 317 -12.25 3.49 -2.31
C GLY A 317 -11.28 2.55 -3.03
N SER A 318 -10.01 2.94 -3.09
CA SER A 318 -8.92 2.15 -3.69
C SER A 318 -8.02 1.54 -2.63
N GLY A 319 -7.74 0.27 -2.80
CA GLY A 319 -6.79 -0.50 -2.00
C GLY A 319 -5.54 -0.91 -2.78
N LYS A 320 -4.70 -1.61 -2.07
CA LYS A 320 -3.54 -2.33 -2.60
C LYS A 320 -3.47 -3.67 -1.91
N HIS A 321 -4.05 -4.72 -2.53
CA HIS A 321 -4.05 -6.02 -1.90
C HIS A 321 -2.64 -6.62 -1.96
N ASP A 322 -2.13 -7.04 -0.81
CA ASP A 322 -0.82 -7.70 -0.71
C ASP A 322 -1.00 -9.22 -0.73
N ASN A 323 -0.71 -9.83 -1.86
CA ASN A 323 -0.71 -11.28 -2.02
C ASN A 323 0.61 -11.86 -1.49
N TRP A 324 0.64 -12.20 -0.21
CA TRP A 324 1.82 -12.66 0.50
C TRP A 324 1.93 -14.19 0.55
N SER A 325 3.12 -14.72 0.30
CA SER A 325 3.46 -16.12 0.53
C SER A 325 4.94 -16.29 0.91
N LEU A 326 5.35 -17.54 1.16
CA LEU A 326 6.70 -17.90 1.57
C LEU A 326 7.21 -19.03 0.67
N SER A 327 8.42 -18.88 0.11
CA SER A 327 9.03 -19.83 -0.82
C SER A 327 10.40 -20.29 -0.37
N ALA A 328 10.67 -21.59 -0.45
CA ALA A 328 11.97 -22.20 -0.23
C ALA A 328 12.52 -22.77 -1.54
N ASP A 329 13.58 -22.19 -2.09
CA ASP A 329 14.19 -22.56 -3.38
C ASP A 329 13.14 -22.77 -4.51
N GLY A 330 12.07 -21.96 -4.51
CA GLY A 330 10.97 -22.00 -5.48
C GLY A 330 9.80 -22.92 -5.09
N GLU A 331 9.88 -23.69 -4.00
CA GLU A 331 8.75 -24.41 -3.44
C GLU A 331 7.91 -23.49 -2.56
N ASN A 332 6.62 -23.33 -2.86
CA ASN A 332 5.72 -22.54 -2.03
C ASN A 332 5.37 -23.30 -0.74
N LEU A 333 5.68 -22.73 0.42
CA LEU A 333 5.45 -23.36 1.73
C LEU A 333 4.00 -23.28 2.21
N LEU A 334 3.18 -22.45 1.55
CA LEU A 334 1.74 -22.32 1.80
C LEU A 334 0.91 -23.07 0.74
N GLU A 335 1.52 -23.96 -0.03
CA GLU A 335 0.81 -24.85 -0.94
C GLU A 335 0.28 -26.08 -0.16
N PRO A 336 -1.06 -26.23 -0.01
CA PRO A 336 -1.64 -27.34 0.77
C PRO A 336 -1.43 -28.72 0.12
N GLY A 337 -1.23 -28.76 -1.21
CA GLY A 337 -1.22 -29.98 -1.98
C GLY A 337 -2.63 -30.54 -2.22
N ASP A 338 -2.71 -31.81 -2.59
CA ASP A 338 -4.01 -32.47 -2.88
C ASP A 338 -4.87 -32.66 -1.61
N LYS A 339 -4.20 -32.85 -0.46
CA LYS A 339 -4.83 -33.04 0.85
C LYS A 339 -4.09 -32.26 1.91
N ALA A 340 -4.69 -31.16 2.34
CA ALA A 340 -4.10 -30.25 3.33
C ALA A 340 -3.82 -30.98 4.66
N GLU A 341 -4.71 -31.89 5.08
CA GLU A 341 -4.59 -32.66 6.34
C GLU A 341 -3.39 -33.61 6.37
N ASP A 342 -2.91 -34.05 5.23
CA ASP A 342 -1.74 -34.93 5.11
C ASP A 342 -0.41 -34.16 4.99
N ASN A 343 -0.45 -32.85 4.72
CA ASN A 343 0.73 -32.01 4.56
C ASN A 343 1.12 -31.34 5.89
N LEU A 344 1.84 -32.06 6.73
CA LEU A 344 2.25 -31.56 8.05
C LEU A 344 3.11 -30.29 7.98
N GLN A 345 3.98 -30.16 6.97
CA GLN A 345 4.80 -28.96 6.78
C GLN A 345 3.92 -27.73 6.53
N PHE A 346 2.97 -27.85 5.59
CA PHE A 346 1.98 -26.81 5.32
C PHE A 346 1.20 -26.44 6.60
N LEU A 347 0.69 -27.44 7.34
CA LEU A 347 -0.08 -27.20 8.57
C LEU A 347 0.75 -26.46 9.65
N VAL A 348 2.05 -26.73 9.75
CA VAL A 348 2.93 -26.01 10.68
C VAL A 348 3.07 -24.55 10.27
N PHE A 349 3.35 -24.25 9.00
CA PHE A 349 3.45 -22.85 8.53
C PHE A 349 2.11 -22.14 8.63
N LEU A 350 0.99 -22.80 8.31
CA LEU A 350 -0.35 -22.24 8.45
C LEU A 350 -0.67 -21.91 9.93
N ALA A 351 -0.35 -22.82 10.85
CA ALA A 351 -0.55 -22.58 12.28
C ALA A 351 0.32 -21.41 12.79
N CYS A 352 1.58 -21.34 12.36
CA CYS A 352 2.46 -20.22 12.68
C CYS A 352 1.90 -18.89 12.16
N LEU A 353 1.36 -18.88 10.94
CA LEU A 353 0.79 -17.67 10.34
C LEU A 353 -0.48 -17.21 11.07
N VAL A 354 -1.41 -18.11 11.37
CA VAL A 354 -2.63 -17.77 12.13
C VAL A 354 -2.29 -17.21 13.50
N ALA A 355 -1.32 -17.82 14.20
CA ALA A 355 -0.86 -17.30 15.49
C ALA A 355 -0.16 -15.94 15.36
N ALA A 356 0.65 -15.74 14.31
CA ALA A 356 1.31 -14.47 14.03
C ALA A 356 0.31 -13.33 13.83
N VAL A 357 -0.74 -13.57 13.04
CA VAL A 357 -1.80 -12.59 12.79
C VAL A 357 -2.61 -12.28 14.04
N ASP A 358 -2.92 -13.29 14.87
CA ASP A 358 -3.68 -13.10 16.10
C ASP A 358 -2.89 -12.33 17.18
N GLU A 359 -1.61 -12.67 17.37
CA GLU A 359 -0.80 -12.05 18.42
C GLU A 359 -0.33 -10.64 18.09
N HIS A 360 -0.12 -10.33 16.79
CA HIS A 360 0.37 -9.05 16.31
C HIS A 360 -0.65 -8.29 15.46
N ALA A 361 -1.95 -8.54 15.70
CA ALA A 361 -3.05 -7.85 15.03
C ALA A 361 -3.00 -6.32 15.21
N ASP A 362 -2.53 -5.84 16.36
CA ASP A 362 -2.34 -4.43 16.67
C ASP A 362 -1.28 -3.78 15.76
N LEU A 363 -0.11 -4.41 15.61
CA LEU A 363 0.95 -3.94 14.72
C LEU A 363 0.57 -4.05 13.24
N LEU A 364 -0.12 -5.13 12.85
CA LEU A 364 -0.65 -5.27 11.48
C LEU A 364 -1.63 -4.13 11.16
N ARG A 365 -2.53 -3.79 12.09
CA ARG A 365 -3.43 -2.64 11.89
C ARG A 365 -2.65 -1.31 11.87
N ALA A 366 -1.66 -1.13 12.74
CA ALA A 366 -0.83 0.07 12.76
C ALA A 366 -0.02 0.24 11.47
N SER A 367 0.45 -0.86 10.86
CA SER A 367 1.24 -0.82 9.62
C SER A 367 0.47 -0.31 8.40
N VAL A 368 -0.86 -0.33 8.45
CA VAL A 368 -1.75 0.16 7.40
C VAL A 368 -2.57 1.38 7.84
N ALA A 369 -2.20 2.00 8.96
CA ALA A 369 -2.86 3.19 9.47
C ALA A 369 -2.42 4.44 8.70
N SER A 370 -3.37 5.16 8.12
CA SER A 370 -3.18 6.46 7.48
C SER A 370 -4.50 7.23 7.43
N ALA A 371 -4.41 8.56 7.36
CA ALA A 371 -5.60 9.40 7.23
C ALA A 371 -6.47 9.00 6.02
N GLY A 372 -5.84 8.69 4.87
CA GLY A 372 -6.55 8.23 3.68
C GLY A 372 -7.26 6.89 3.89
N ASN A 373 -6.58 5.93 4.51
CA ASN A 373 -7.13 4.59 4.74
C ASN A 373 -8.25 4.57 5.79
N ASP A 374 -8.26 5.51 6.74
CA ASP A 374 -9.36 5.67 7.70
C ASP A 374 -10.69 6.01 6.99
N HIS A 375 -10.65 6.67 5.82
CA HIS A 375 -11.84 6.94 5.00
C HIS A 375 -12.31 5.74 4.18
N ARG A 376 -11.43 4.77 3.91
CA ARG A 376 -11.72 3.61 3.07
C ARG A 376 -12.23 2.42 3.86
N LEU A 377 -11.62 2.11 5.02
CA LEU A 377 -11.89 0.88 5.78
C LEU A 377 -13.34 0.78 6.26
N GLY A 378 -13.91 -0.43 6.19
CA GLY A 378 -15.20 -0.77 6.77
C GLY A 378 -16.39 -0.80 5.81
N ALA A 379 -16.20 -0.52 4.51
CA ALA A 379 -17.26 -0.59 3.51
C ALA A 379 -16.70 -0.78 2.09
N ASN A 380 -17.54 -1.27 1.17
CA ASN A 380 -17.26 -1.29 -0.27
C ASN A 380 -15.93 -1.99 -0.61
N GLU A 381 -15.84 -3.28 -0.32
CA GLU A 381 -14.66 -4.15 -0.55
C GLU A 381 -13.43 -3.86 0.34
N ALA A 382 -13.46 -2.83 1.16
CA ALA A 382 -12.45 -2.58 2.17
C ALA A 382 -12.84 -3.27 3.49
N PRO A 383 -11.95 -4.09 4.09
CA PRO A 383 -12.28 -4.80 5.33
C PRO A 383 -12.48 -3.84 6.50
N PRO A 384 -13.22 -4.26 7.55
CA PRO A 384 -13.29 -3.49 8.79
C PRO A 384 -11.93 -3.45 9.50
N ALA A 385 -11.77 -2.51 10.44
CA ALA A 385 -10.53 -2.33 11.21
C ALA A 385 -10.25 -3.44 12.25
N ILE A 386 -10.92 -4.58 12.11
CA ILE A 386 -10.77 -5.77 12.95
C ILE A 386 -9.97 -6.80 12.17
N ILE A 387 -8.77 -7.14 12.62
CA ILE A 387 -7.96 -8.17 12.00
C ILE A 387 -8.59 -9.54 12.27
N SER A 388 -8.90 -10.27 11.20
CA SER A 388 -9.37 -11.65 11.22
C SER A 388 -8.81 -12.43 10.03
N VAL A 389 -8.77 -13.75 10.14
CA VAL A 389 -8.25 -14.67 9.12
C VAL A 389 -9.40 -15.47 8.52
N PHE A 390 -9.53 -15.40 7.20
CA PHE A 390 -10.43 -16.26 6.44
C PHE A 390 -9.67 -17.46 5.90
N LEU A 391 -10.14 -18.67 6.20
CA LEU A 391 -9.58 -19.94 5.72
C LEU A 391 -10.45 -20.62 4.67
N GLY A 392 -11.74 -20.32 4.66
CA GLY A 392 -12.71 -20.80 3.70
C GLY A 392 -13.10 -22.27 3.87
N ASP A 393 -13.98 -22.73 3.00
CA ASP A 393 -14.61 -24.07 3.06
C ASP A 393 -13.61 -25.23 2.94
N ALA A 394 -12.42 -24.96 2.39
CA ALA A 394 -11.40 -25.99 2.22
C ALA A 394 -10.59 -26.26 3.50
N LEU A 395 -10.19 -25.19 4.22
CA LEU A 395 -9.28 -25.32 5.36
C LEU A 395 -9.98 -25.24 6.71
N SER A 396 -11.08 -24.51 6.84
CA SER A 396 -11.78 -24.39 8.13
C SER A 396 -12.26 -25.73 8.68
N PRO A 397 -12.83 -26.65 7.87
CA PRO A 397 -13.16 -27.99 8.36
C PRO A 397 -11.95 -28.82 8.81
N VAL A 398 -10.80 -28.67 8.12
CA VAL A 398 -9.55 -29.33 8.50
C VAL A 398 -9.06 -28.82 9.86
N VAL A 399 -9.04 -27.51 10.04
CA VAL A 399 -8.63 -26.87 11.31
C VAL A 399 -9.57 -27.28 12.45
N ASP A 400 -10.87 -27.27 12.23
CA ASP A 400 -11.88 -27.71 13.20
C ASP A 400 -11.71 -29.17 13.61
N ALA A 401 -11.49 -30.07 12.65
CA ALA A 401 -11.25 -31.49 12.92
C ALA A 401 -9.94 -31.69 13.73
N LEU A 402 -8.88 -30.94 13.38
CA LEU A 402 -7.62 -30.97 14.14
C LEU A 402 -7.80 -30.52 15.58
N ILE A 403 -8.58 -29.46 15.83
CA ILE A 403 -8.89 -28.96 17.18
C ILE A 403 -9.67 -30.03 17.98
N ARG A 404 -10.67 -30.66 17.36
CA ARG A 404 -11.51 -31.68 18.00
C ARG A 404 -10.83 -33.06 18.12
N LYS A 405 -9.65 -33.22 17.52
CA LYS A 405 -8.94 -34.52 17.39
C LYS A 405 -9.72 -35.57 16.62
N GLU A 406 -10.47 -35.15 15.64
CA GLU A 406 -11.23 -35.98 14.69
C GLU A 406 -10.39 -36.17 13.42
N HIS A 407 -10.82 -37.12 12.58
CA HIS A 407 -10.23 -37.31 11.27
C HIS A 407 -10.80 -36.23 10.35
N ALA A 408 -9.96 -35.43 9.75
CA ALA A 408 -10.37 -34.47 8.73
C ALA A 408 -10.59 -35.25 7.42
N GLU A 409 -11.72 -35.02 6.76
CA GLU A 409 -11.94 -35.46 5.39
C GLU A 409 -11.99 -34.21 4.53
N SER A 410 -10.97 -34.03 3.67
CA SER A 410 -11.04 -33.01 2.63
C SER A 410 -12.09 -33.38 1.61
N HIS A 411 -12.85 -32.40 1.15
CA HIS A 411 -13.76 -32.64 0.03
C HIS A 411 -12.96 -32.63 -1.27
N ASP A 412 -13.14 -33.70 -2.07
CA ASP A 412 -12.62 -33.74 -3.43
C ASP A 412 -13.18 -32.54 -4.22
N ARG A 413 -12.36 -31.97 -5.10
CA ARG A 413 -12.80 -30.86 -5.98
C ARG A 413 -13.98 -31.36 -6.82
N GLU A 414 -15.15 -30.74 -6.64
CA GLU A 414 -16.34 -31.07 -7.42
C GLU A 414 -16.24 -30.54 -8.85
N LEU A 415 -16.59 -31.39 -9.83
CA LEU A 415 -16.80 -30.94 -11.19
C LEU A 415 -18.15 -30.23 -11.30
N VAL A 416 -18.13 -28.98 -11.78
CA VAL A 416 -19.35 -28.22 -12.10
C VAL A 416 -19.73 -28.53 -13.54
N ASP A 417 -20.79 -29.31 -13.72
CA ASP A 417 -21.44 -29.53 -15.02
C ASP A 417 -22.38 -28.33 -15.29
N LEU A 418 -22.09 -27.58 -16.35
CA LEU A 418 -22.90 -26.42 -16.77
C LEU A 418 -24.15 -26.84 -17.56
N GLY A 419 -24.38 -28.15 -17.79
CA GLY A 419 -25.52 -28.66 -18.56
C GLY A 419 -25.52 -28.29 -20.04
N VAL A 420 -24.41 -27.82 -20.57
CA VAL A 420 -24.22 -27.45 -21.98
C VAL A 420 -23.10 -28.29 -22.57
N PRO A 421 -23.41 -29.25 -23.48
CA PRO A 421 -22.41 -30.20 -23.97
C PRO A 421 -21.21 -29.61 -24.70
N ALA A 422 -21.28 -28.34 -25.12
CA ALA A 422 -20.20 -27.64 -25.81
C ALA A 422 -19.27 -26.90 -24.83
N LEU A 423 -19.62 -26.81 -23.56
CA LEU A 423 -18.81 -26.18 -22.52
C LEU A 423 -18.06 -27.29 -21.75
N PRO A 424 -16.77 -27.05 -21.43
CA PRO A 424 -16.04 -28.01 -20.61
C PRO A 424 -16.56 -28.00 -19.17
N ASP A 425 -16.50 -29.16 -18.52
CA ASP A 425 -16.69 -29.23 -17.07
C ASP A 425 -15.57 -28.45 -16.37
N VAL A 426 -15.93 -27.69 -15.36
CA VAL A 426 -15.00 -26.85 -14.61
C VAL A 426 -14.82 -27.45 -13.22
N LEU A 427 -13.57 -27.69 -12.82
CA LEU A 427 -13.24 -28.01 -11.44
C LEU A 427 -13.55 -26.81 -10.56
N ARG A 428 -14.45 -26.98 -9.61
CA ARG A 428 -14.73 -25.98 -8.58
C ARG A 428 -13.45 -25.71 -7.79
N ASP A 429 -13.07 -24.44 -7.67
CA ASP A 429 -12.02 -24.07 -6.74
C ASP A 429 -12.54 -24.20 -5.30
N ASN A 430 -11.74 -24.78 -4.42
CA ASN A 430 -12.12 -24.99 -3.03
C ASN A 430 -12.01 -23.71 -2.18
N THR A 431 -11.47 -22.65 -2.75
CA THR A 431 -11.32 -21.36 -2.07
C THR A 431 -12.20 -20.32 -2.74
N ASP A 432 -13.32 -19.98 -2.08
CA ASP A 432 -14.06 -18.78 -2.41
C ASP A 432 -13.38 -17.58 -1.76
N ARG A 433 -13.47 -16.40 -2.38
CA ARG A 433 -12.90 -15.16 -1.84
C ARG A 433 -13.91 -14.50 -0.91
N ASN A 434 -13.54 -14.31 0.35
CA ASN A 434 -14.31 -13.45 1.25
C ASN A 434 -13.79 -12.01 1.13
N ARG A 435 -14.48 -11.19 0.36
CA ARG A 435 -14.11 -9.79 0.11
C ARG A 435 -14.17 -8.90 1.35
N THR A 436 -14.80 -9.35 2.43
CA THR A 436 -14.91 -8.62 3.69
C THR A 436 -13.83 -8.98 4.70
N SER A 437 -13.02 -10.01 4.42
CA SER A 437 -11.95 -10.44 5.32
C SER A 437 -10.68 -9.61 5.10
N PRO A 438 -10.03 -9.12 6.16
CA PRO A 438 -8.78 -8.39 6.06
C PRO A 438 -7.59 -9.25 5.68
N PHE A 439 -7.61 -10.55 6.00
CA PHE A 439 -6.52 -11.48 5.73
C PHE A 439 -7.09 -12.83 5.30
N ALA A 440 -7.08 -13.08 3.99
CA ALA A 440 -7.78 -14.21 3.38
C ALA A 440 -6.82 -15.20 2.72
N PHE A 441 -7.00 -16.50 3.01
CA PHE A 441 -6.34 -17.58 2.27
C PHE A 441 -6.96 -17.73 0.88
N THR A 442 -6.14 -17.68 -0.15
CA THR A 442 -6.58 -17.76 -1.56
C THR A 442 -5.88 -18.91 -2.32
N GLY A 443 -5.84 -20.09 -1.70
CA GLY A 443 -5.37 -21.32 -2.31
C GLY A 443 -3.93 -21.71 -1.96
N ASN A 444 -2.97 -20.81 -2.09
CA ASN A 444 -1.55 -21.05 -1.77
C ASN A 444 -0.82 -19.78 -1.30
N LYS A 445 -1.57 -18.75 -0.90
CA LYS A 445 -1.08 -17.47 -0.41
C LYS A 445 -2.15 -16.84 0.46
N PHE A 446 -1.77 -15.80 1.18
CA PHE A 446 -2.70 -14.94 1.89
C PHE A 446 -2.75 -13.56 1.23
N GLU A 447 -3.94 -13.04 1.12
CA GLU A 447 -4.23 -11.70 0.62
C GLU A 447 -4.53 -10.78 1.80
N PHE A 448 -3.62 -9.82 2.05
CA PHE A 448 -3.83 -8.77 3.06
C PHE A 448 -4.50 -7.57 2.40
N ARG A 449 -5.78 -7.40 2.65
CA ARG A 449 -6.68 -6.48 1.94
C ARG A 449 -6.78 -5.09 2.56
N MET A 450 -6.17 -4.88 3.73
CA MET A 450 -6.28 -3.61 4.47
C MET A 450 -5.35 -2.51 3.95
N CYS A 451 -4.36 -2.81 3.12
CA CYS A 451 -3.43 -1.82 2.62
C CYS A 451 -4.13 -0.80 1.72
N GLY A 452 -3.89 0.48 1.95
CA GLY A 452 -4.40 1.56 1.10
C GLY A 452 -3.61 1.69 -0.21
N SER A 453 -4.26 2.17 -1.26
CA SER A 453 -3.65 2.28 -2.60
C SER A 453 -2.41 3.18 -2.64
N GLN A 454 -2.33 4.19 -1.79
CA GLN A 454 -1.18 5.11 -1.70
C GLN A 454 -0.06 4.58 -0.78
N GLN A 455 -0.31 3.52 -0.01
CA GLN A 455 0.64 3.03 0.99
C GLN A 455 1.80 2.25 0.37
N ASN A 456 2.94 2.25 1.08
CA ASN A 456 4.07 1.39 0.78
C ASN A 456 3.89 0.03 1.51
N LEU A 457 3.99 -1.07 0.79
CA LEU A 457 3.81 -2.43 1.34
C LEU A 457 4.98 -2.89 2.22
N SER A 458 6.07 -2.13 2.33
CA SER A 458 7.17 -2.49 3.26
C SER A 458 6.68 -2.58 4.69
N ASP A 459 5.85 -1.63 5.16
CA ASP A 459 5.41 -1.59 6.56
C ASP A 459 4.60 -2.84 6.98
N PRO A 460 3.54 -3.27 6.25
CA PRO A 460 2.82 -4.49 6.60
C PRO A 460 3.68 -5.76 6.45
N ASN A 461 4.56 -5.83 5.43
CA ASN A 461 5.46 -6.96 5.26
C ASN A 461 6.50 -7.06 6.39
N VAL A 462 7.03 -5.94 6.89
CA VAL A 462 7.93 -5.93 8.06
C VAL A 462 7.26 -6.58 9.27
N VAL A 463 6.02 -6.21 9.55
CA VAL A 463 5.27 -6.77 10.69
C VAL A 463 4.97 -8.24 10.48
N LEU A 464 4.40 -8.60 9.31
CA LEU A 464 4.00 -9.97 9.00
C LEU A 464 5.20 -10.93 9.00
N ASN A 465 6.29 -10.57 8.32
CA ASN A 465 7.51 -11.36 8.27
C ASN A 465 8.09 -11.61 9.67
N THR A 466 8.16 -10.56 10.49
CA THR A 466 8.71 -10.66 11.85
C THR A 466 7.81 -11.51 12.74
N ALA A 467 6.49 -11.36 12.63
CA ALA A 467 5.52 -12.13 13.39
C ALA A 467 5.57 -13.63 13.03
N VAL A 468 5.66 -13.97 11.76
CA VAL A 468 5.82 -15.35 11.30
C VAL A 468 7.18 -15.91 11.74
N ALA A 469 8.25 -15.12 11.70
CA ALA A 469 9.56 -15.52 12.23
C ALA A 469 9.47 -15.88 13.71
N GLU A 470 8.75 -15.11 14.51
CA GLU A 470 8.55 -15.42 15.95
C GLU A 470 7.83 -16.76 16.14
N GLN A 471 6.77 -17.02 15.40
CA GLN A 471 6.04 -18.27 15.55
C GLN A 471 6.86 -19.48 15.07
N CYS A 472 7.65 -19.33 14.02
CA CYS A 472 8.62 -20.35 13.59
C CYS A 472 9.67 -20.65 14.66
N ASP A 473 10.20 -19.62 15.35
CA ASP A 473 11.12 -19.76 16.48
C ASP A 473 10.48 -20.49 17.66
N ARG A 474 9.21 -20.15 17.98
CA ARG A 474 8.43 -20.83 19.02
C ARG A 474 8.16 -22.29 18.67
N PHE A 475 7.84 -22.60 17.43
CA PHE A 475 7.70 -23.97 16.97
C PHE A 475 8.99 -24.77 17.18
N CYS A 476 10.12 -24.25 16.71
CA CYS A 476 11.42 -24.94 16.90
C CYS A 476 11.75 -25.17 18.37
N SER A 477 11.49 -24.19 19.23
CA SER A 477 11.68 -24.30 20.68
C SER A 477 10.73 -25.35 21.29
N TYR A 478 9.47 -25.34 20.87
CA TYR A 478 8.47 -26.33 21.33
C TYR A 478 8.89 -27.76 20.98
N VAL A 479 9.43 -27.99 19.77
CA VAL A 479 9.95 -29.30 19.34
C VAL A 479 11.15 -29.69 20.19
N ALA A 480 12.13 -28.79 20.37
CA ALA A 480 13.34 -29.07 21.16
C ALA A 480 13.01 -29.48 22.58
N ASP A 481 12.03 -28.86 23.24
CA ASP A 481 11.63 -29.15 24.60
C ASP A 481 10.90 -30.50 24.77
N ARG A 482 10.30 -31.06 23.69
CA ARG A 482 9.37 -32.17 23.77
C ARG A 482 9.76 -33.41 22.97
N ILE A 483 10.76 -33.32 22.11
CA ILE A 483 11.16 -34.42 21.26
C ILE A 483 11.66 -35.62 22.04
N ASP A 484 12.40 -35.37 23.16
CA ASP A 484 12.93 -36.41 24.01
C ASP A 484 11.83 -37.13 24.81
N GLU A 485 10.73 -36.44 25.13
CA GLU A 485 9.58 -37.02 25.86
C GLU A 485 8.69 -37.88 24.95
N LEU A 486 8.39 -37.37 23.74
CA LEU A 486 7.44 -38.00 22.84
C LEU A 486 8.09 -38.94 21.79
N GLY A 487 9.38 -38.79 21.54
CA GLY A 487 10.21 -39.67 20.70
C GLY A 487 9.88 -39.69 19.21
N ASP A 488 8.86 -38.94 18.76
CA ASP A 488 8.40 -38.88 17.37
C ASP A 488 8.09 -37.45 16.98
N PHE A 489 8.84 -36.92 16.01
CA PHE A 489 8.70 -35.56 15.49
C PHE A 489 7.28 -35.28 14.95
N THR A 490 6.69 -36.22 14.22
CA THR A 490 5.34 -36.04 13.65
C THR A 490 4.30 -35.82 14.76
N GLN A 491 4.39 -36.59 15.86
CA GLN A 491 3.48 -36.42 17.00
C GLN A 491 3.69 -35.06 17.70
N VAL A 492 4.94 -34.63 17.87
CA VAL A 492 5.27 -33.32 18.48
C VAL A 492 4.75 -32.18 17.63
N ALA A 493 5.03 -32.22 16.32
CA ALA A 493 4.59 -31.18 15.37
C ALA A 493 3.05 -31.12 15.26
N MET A 494 2.38 -32.25 15.13
CA MET A 494 0.92 -32.30 15.09
C MET A 494 0.29 -31.81 16.42
N ARG A 495 0.94 -32.09 17.55
CA ARG A 495 0.50 -31.54 18.84
C ARG A 495 0.63 -30.03 18.92
N PHE A 496 1.72 -29.47 18.39
CA PHE A 496 1.91 -28.02 18.27
C PHE A 496 0.79 -27.42 17.42
N VAL A 497 0.58 -27.92 16.19
CA VAL A 497 -0.45 -27.45 15.26
C VAL A 497 -1.83 -27.40 15.93
N ARG A 498 -2.23 -28.47 16.59
CA ARG A 498 -3.54 -28.55 17.29
C ARG A 498 -3.65 -27.54 18.44
N HIS A 499 -2.58 -27.35 19.22
CA HIS A 499 -2.60 -26.39 20.32
C HIS A 499 -2.68 -24.97 19.77
N THR A 500 -1.89 -24.65 18.77
CA THR A 500 -1.84 -23.33 18.14
C THR A 500 -3.20 -22.96 17.55
N PHE A 501 -3.82 -23.81 16.74
CA PHE A 501 -5.16 -23.53 16.20
C PHE A 501 -6.20 -23.36 17.30
N ARG A 502 -6.19 -24.20 18.33
CA ARG A 502 -7.14 -24.08 19.45
C ARG A 502 -6.96 -22.75 20.20
N ASP A 503 -5.71 -22.34 20.46
CA ASP A 503 -5.40 -21.17 21.27
C ASP A 503 -5.63 -19.86 20.50
N HIS A 504 -5.54 -19.92 19.15
CA HIS A 504 -5.72 -18.78 18.25
C HIS A 504 -6.98 -18.85 17.36
N GLN A 505 -7.91 -19.78 17.62
CA GLN A 505 -9.16 -19.89 16.84
C GLN A 505 -10.01 -18.61 16.85
N ARG A 506 -9.81 -17.73 17.84
CA ARG A 506 -10.57 -16.48 17.98
C ARG A 506 -10.41 -15.57 16.76
N VAL A 507 -9.27 -15.60 16.06
CA VAL A 507 -8.99 -14.75 14.90
C VAL A 507 -9.58 -15.31 13.61
N ILE A 508 -9.91 -16.64 13.57
CA ILE A 508 -10.46 -17.30 12.38
C ILE A 508 -11.94 -16.93 12.24
N PHE A 509 -12.29 -16.33 11.09
CA PHE A 509 -13.66 -15.91 10.80
C PHE A 509 -13.96 -16.00 9.30
N ASP A 510 -14.92 -16.86 8.95
CA ASP A 510 -15.34 -17.10 7.56
C ASP A 510 -16.67 -16.39 7.21
N GLY A 511 -17.21 -15.57 8.11
CA GLY A 511 -18.47 -14.86 7.94
C GLY A 511 -18.34 -13.51 7.25
N ASN A 512 -19.46 -12.77 7.23
CA ASN A 512 -19.52 -11.42 6.66
C ASN A 512 -18.95 -10.38 7.65
N GLY A 513 -17.78 -9.82 7.34
CA GLY A 513 -17.10 -8.79 8.16
C GLY A 513 -17.82 -7.44 8.21
N TYR A 514 -18.80 -7.19 7.33
CA TYR A 514 -19.60 -5.96 7.33
C TYR A 514 -20.86 -6.03 8.19
N ALA A 515 -21.19 -7.22 8.72
CA ALA A 515 -22.36 -7.37 9.58
C ALA A 515 -22.14 -6.68 10.92
N ASP A 516 -23.15 -5.95 11.42
CA ASP A 516 -23.09 -5.29 12.73
C ASP A 516 -22.79 -6.29 13.86
N GLU A 517 -23.31 -7.51 13.74
CA GLU A 517 -23.08 -8.62 14.68
C GLU A 517 -21.61 -9.02 14.76
N TRP A 518 -20.79 -8.74 13.71
CA TRP A 518 -19.39 -9.05 13.73
C TRP A 518 -18.60 -8.17 14.70
N GLU A 519 -18.87 -6.89 14.79
CA GLU A 519 -18.21 -6.03 15.78
C GLU A 519 -18.46 -6.53 17.22
N GLU A 520 -19.71 -6.94 17.52
CA GLU A 520 -20.05 -7.49 18.81
C GLU A 520 -19.37 -8.86 19.07
N GLU A 521 -19.33 -9.72 18.07
CA GLU A 521 -18.68 -11.03 18.14
C GLU A 521 -17.16 -10.87 18.31
N ALA A 522 -16.53 -10.01 17.55
CA ALA A 522 -15.10 -9.70 17.64
C ALA A 522 -14.71 -9.19 19.04
N ALA A 523 -15.53 -8.29 19.60
CA ALA A 523 -15.33 -7.81 20.97
C ALA A 523 -15.44 -8.96 22.00
N ARG A 524 -16.43 -9.87 21.85
CA ARG A 524 -16.55 -11.05 22.71
C ARG A 524 -15.37 -12.02 22.60
N ARG A 525 -14.76 -12.12 21.41
CA ARG A 525 -13.55 -12.90 21.16
C ARG A 525 -12.28 -12.21 21.66
N GLY A 526 -12.36 -10.94 22.08
CA GLY A 526 -11.23 -10.13 22.50
C GLY A 526 -10.35 -9.66 21.34
N LEU A 527 -10.90 -9.54 20.13
CA LEU A 527 -10.23 -8.95 18.98
C LEU A 527 -10.27 -7.41 19.08
N LEU A 528 -9.21 -6.77 18.62
CA LEU A 528 -9.09 -5.32 18.60
C LEU A 528 -9.89 -4.71 17.45
N ASN A 529 -10.50 -3.54 17.68
CA ASN A 529 -11.14 -2.72 16.66
C ASN A 529 -10.56 -1.31 16.71
N LEU A 530 -9.37 -1.13 16.11
CA LEU A 530 -8.65 0.14 16.06
C LEU A 530 -9.10 0.92 14.82
N LYS A 531 -10.26 1.59 14.94
CA LYS A 531 -10.98 2.20 13.81
C LYS A 531 -10.17 3.30 13.10
N THR A 532 -9.42 4.09 13.84
CA THR A 532 -8.72 5.26 13.32
C THR A 532 -7.20 5.15 13.46
N THR A 533 -6.49 5.93 12.68
CA THR A 533 -5.04 6.05 12.74
C THR A 533 -4.54 6.46 14.14
N PRO A 534 -5.14 7.47 14.83
CA PRO A 534 -4.78 7.80 16.22
C PRO A 534 -4.99 6.66 17.22
N ASP A 535 -5.92 5.74 16.97
CA ASP A 535 -6.12 4.55 17.80
C ASP A 535 -5.05 3.49 17.57
N ALA A 536 -4.58 3.35 16.33
CA ALA A 536 -3.68 2.28 15.91
C ALA A 536 -2.19 2.61 16.14
N LEU A 537 -1.74 3.81 15.80
CA LEU A 537 -0.32 4.18 15.85
C LEU A 537 0.37 3.98 17.21
N PRO A 538 -0.27 4.24 18.37
CA PRO A 538 0.37 4.02 19.67
C PRO A 538 0.88 2.60 19.90
N CYS A 539 0.29 1.58 19.23
CA CYS A 539 0.75 0.20 19.33
C CYS A 539 2.22 0.03 18.92
N MET A 540 2.72 0.86 17.99
CA MET A 540 4.11 0.80 17.52
C MET A 540 5.14 1.02 18.64
N VAL A 541 4.77 1.71 19.70
CA VAL A 541 5.67 2.08 20.81
C VAL A 541 5.31 1.43 22.13
N GLU A 542 4.38 0.48 22.13
CA GLU A 542 4.11 -0.36 23.28
C GLU A 542 5.34 -1.20 23.63
N PRO A 543 5.69 -1.32 24.94
CA PRO A 543 6.94 -2.00 25.34
C PRO A 543 7.10 -3.42 24.81
N GLN A 544 6.00 -4.19 24.72
CA GLN A 544 6.01 -5.55 24.17
C GLN A 544 6.34 -5.55 22.68
N ASN A 545 5.83 -4.58 21.92
CA ASN A 545 6.03 -4.47 20.48
C ASN A 545 7.45 -3.98 20.13
N ILE A 546 7.99 -3.05 20.92
CA ILE A 546 9.41 -2.68 20.83
C ILE A 546 10.30 -3.89 21.10
N ALA A 547 10.08 -4.60 22.21
CA ALA A 547 10.86 -5.78 22.54
C ALA A 547 10.77 -6.90 21.50
N PHE A 548 9.61 -7.07 20.88
CA PHE A 548 9.38 -7.99 19.77
C PHE A 548 10.26 -7.63 18.55
N MET A 549 10.23 -6.38 18.10
CA MET A 549 11.03 -5.91 16.96
C MET A 549 12.55 -5.99 17.24
N GLU A 550 12.98 -5.64 18.45
CA GLU A 550 14.39 -5.73 18.87
C GLU A 550 14.87 -7.19 18.95
N LYS A 551 14.04 -8.11 19.45
CA LYS A 551 14.37 -9.54 19.57
C LYS A 551 14.81 -10.15 18.24
N TYR A 552 14.18 -9.73 17.15
CA TYR A 552 14.49 -10.20 15.79
C TYR A 552 15.40 -9.26 15.00
N SER A 553 15.93 -8.21 15.67
CA SER A 553 16.86 -7.23 15.08
C SER A 553 16.29 -6.50 13.86
N VAL A 554 14.98 -6.28 13.86
CA VAL A 554 14.27 -5.61 12.75
C VAL A 554 14.25 -4.10 12.97
N LEU A 555 13.80 -3.65 14.16
CA LEU A 555 13.83 -2.26 14.58
C LEU A 555 14.36 -2.15 16.00
N SER A 556 15.20 -1.16 16.26
CA SER A 556 15.56 -0.73 17.60
C SER A 556 14.43 0.10 18.24
N GLU A 557 14.48 0.31 19.56
CA GLU A 557 13.55 1.21 20.24
C GLU A 557 13.57 2.62 19.63
N ALA A 558 14.75 3.14 19.30
CA ALA A 558 14.90 4.47 18.70
C ALA A 558 14.21 4.54 17.30
N GLU A 559 14.38 3.51 16.48
CA GLU A 559 13.74 3.42 15.16
C GLU A 559 12.22 3.27 15.27
N SER A 560 11.72 2.45 16.22
CA SER A 560 10.27 2.29 16.45
C SER A 560 9.62 3.60 16.90
N ARG A 561 10.23 4.31 17.84
CA ARG A 561 9.76 5.62 18.32
C ARG A 561 9.80 6.69 17.24
N ALA A 562 10.83 6.70 16.42
CA ALA A 562 10.96 7.65 15.30
C ALA A 562 9.88 7.41 14.22
N ARG A 563 9.58 6.14 13.89
CA ARG A 563 8.51 5.81 12.93
C ARG A 563 7.14 6.21 13.46
N TYR A 564 6.86 5.96 14.72
CA TYR A 564 5.65 6.44 15.37
C TYR A 564 5.52 7.97 15.27
N ALA A 565 6.59 8.69 15.64
CA ALA A 565 6.59 10.15 15.60
C ALA A 565 6.39 10.68 14.17
N ALA A 566 7.05 10.07 13.17
CA ALA A 566 6.89 10.46 11.77
C ALA A 566 5.47 10.19 11.25
N ALA A 567 4.87 9.06 11.61
CA ALA A 567 3.51 8.71 11.19
C ALA A 567 2.44 9.61 11.84
N ALA A 568 2.58 9.89 13.14
CA ALA A 568 1.70 10.80 13.87
C ALA A 568 1.79 12.23 13.31
N GLU A 569 3.01 12.74 13.11
CA GLU A 569 3.22 14.05 12.49
C GLU A 569 2.63 14.12 11.07
N GLN A 570 2.75 13.06 10.28
CA GLN A 570 2.17 12.98 8.95
C GLN A 570 0.64 13.04 9.02
N TYR A 571 0.01 12.29 9.92
CA TYR A 571 -1.44 12.32 10.13
C TYR A 571 -1.93 13.74 10.45
N ALA A 572 -1.35 14.38 11.47
CA ALA A 572 -1.70 15.73 11.87
C ALA A 572 -1.53 16.75 10.74
N LYS A 573 -0.42 16.67 9.98
CA LYS A 573 -0.15 17.55 8.85
C LYS A 573 -1.14 17.36 7.70
N LEU A 574 -1.52 16.13 7.37
CA LEU A 574 -2.50 15.85 6.32
C LEU A 574 -3.87 16.44 6.67
N ILE A 575 -4.38 16.18 7.87
CA ILE A 575 -5.67 16.73 8.29
C ILE A 575 -5.62 18.26 8.36
N ASN A 576 -4.51 18.86 8.83
CA ASN A 576 -4.33 20.31 8.80
C ASN A 576 -4.37 20.88 7.37
N ILE A 577 -3.72 20.22 6.40
CA ILE A 577 -3.75 20.63 4.98
C ILE A 577 -5.18 20.55 4.44
N GLU A 578 -5.90 19.48 4.72
CA GLU A 578 -7.30 19.32 4.32
C GLU A 578 -8.19 20.42 4.91
N ALA A 579 -8.08 20.68 6.23
CA ALA A 579 -8.86 21.72 6.89
C ALA A 579 -8.59 23.11 6.30
N ASN A 580 -7.32 23.45 6.08
CA ASN A 580 -6.92 24.72 5.46
C ASN A 580 -7.44 24.83 4.02
N THR A 581 -7.40 23.74 3.25
CA THR A 581 -7.92 23.67 1.88
C THR A 581 -9.44 23.88 1.86
N MET A 582 -10.17 23.26 2.79
CA MET A 582 -11.61 23.46 2.93
C MET A 582 -11.94 24.93 3.21
N VAL A 583 -11.25 25.55 4.15
CA VAL A 583 -11.40 26.98 4.47
C VAL A 583 -11.12 27.86 3.25
N TYR A 584 -10.03 27.58 2.54
CA TYR A 584 -9.66 28.29 1.32
C TYR A 584 -10.77 28.18 0.24
N MET A 585 -11.21 26.97 -0.06
CA MET A 585 -12.23 26.74 -1.08
C MET A 585 -13.58 27.38 -0.69
N ALA A 586 -14.00 27.24 0.58
CA ALA A 586 -15.24 27.85 1.05
C ALA A 586 -15.23 29.36 0.90
N ARG A 587 -14.15 30.04 1.32
CA ARG A 587 -14.04 31.51 1.27
C ARG A 587 -13.84 32.08 -0.14
N HIS A 588 -13.03 31.40 -0.96
CA HIS A 588 -12.60 31.98 -2.23
C HIS A 588 -13.37 31.45 -3.45
N LEU A 589 -14.05 30.31 -3.32
CA LEU A 589 -14.76 29.70 -4.41
C LEU A 589 -16.28 29.63 -4.14
N TYR A 590 -16.70 28.92 -3.09
CA TYR A 590 -18.12 28.62 -2.88
C TYR A 590 -18.93 29.83 -2.40
N LEU A 591 -18.50 30.52 -1.36
CA LEU A 591 -19.22 31.70 -0.87
C LEU A 591 -19.39 32.79 -1.94
N PRO A 592 -18.36 33.20 -2.72
CA PRO A 592 -18.50 34.15 -3.80
C PRO A 592 -19.49 33.69 -4.90
N ALA A 593 -19.44 32.41 -5.26
CA ALA A 593 -20.37 31.84 -6.25
C ALA A 593 -21.83 31.91 -5.75
N LEU A 594 -22.05 31.51 -4.49
CA LEU A 594 -23.38 31.57 -3.85
C LEU A 594 -23.90 33.01 -3.70
N PHE A 595 -23.03 33.98 -3.36
CA PHE A 595 -23.40 35.40 -3.34
C PHE A 595 -23.87 35.87 -4.69
N SER A 596 -23.14 35.52 -5.78
CA SER A 596 -23.49 35.92 -7.14
C SER A 596 -24.81 35.32 -7.57
N TYR A 597 -24.99 34.00 -7.40
CA TYR A 597 -26.23 33.29 -7.77
C TYR A 597 -27.45 33.83 -6.99
N SER A 598 -27.31 33.98 -5.67
CA SER A 598 -28.38 34.52 -4.80
C SER A 598 -28.75 35.97 -5.22
N GLY A 599 -27.74 36.80 -5.54
CA GLY A 599 -27.94 38.18 -5.98
C GLY A 599 -28.71 38.30 -7.30
N ASP A 600 -28.39 37.45 -8.27
CA ASP A 600 -29.07 37.42 -9.57
C ASP A 600 -30.53 36.97 -9.45
N ILE A 601 -30.79 35.94 -8.63
CA ILE A 601 -32.18 35.53 -8.36
C ILE A 601 -32.94 36.63 -7.62
N ALA A 602 -32.33 37.28 -6.62
CA ALA A 602 -32.98 38.37 -5.88
C ALA A 602 -33.32 39.53 -6.78
N THR A 603 -32.45 39.87 -7.75
CA THR A 603 -32.72 40.88 -8.77
C THR A 603 -33.91 40.50 -9.64
N SER A 604 -34.02 39.25 -10.09
CA SER A 604 -35.16 38.71 -10.85
C SER A 604 -36.46 38.80 -10.03
N VAL A 605 -36.40 38.44 -8.74
CA VAL A 605 -37.53 38.54 -7.80
C VAL A 605 -38.05 39.99 -7.72
N ALA A 606 -37.13 40.96 -7.56
CA ALA A 606 -37.50 42.38 -7.47
C ALA A 606 -38.17 42.87 -8.78
N ALA A 607 -37.60 42.55 -9.96
CA ALA A 607 -38.16 42.91 -11.24
C ALA A 607 -39.56 42.31 -11.51
N LYS A 608 -39.77 41.04 -11.12
CA LYS A 608 -41.09 40.38 -11.19
C LYS A 608 -42.14 41.03 -10.28
N ALA A 609 -41.73 41.46 -9.10
CA ALA A 609 -42.61 42.14 -8.13
C ALA A 609 -43.08 43.49 -8.68
N GLU A 610 -42.24 44.26 -9.38
CA GLU A 610 -42.58 45.54 -10.00
C GLU A 610 -43.73 45.43 -11.02
N ILE A 611 -43.85 44.28 -11.70
CA ILE A 611 -44.90 44.02 -12.71
C ILE A 611 -46.03 43.14 -12.15
N GLY A 612 -46.08 42.91 -10.83
CA GLY A 612 -47.14 42.20 -10.14
C GLY A 612 -47.10 40.67 -10.24
N ILE A 613 -45.97 40.08 -10.66
CA ILE A 613 -45.81 38.64 -10.73
C ILE A 613 -45.25 38.10 -9.40
N ALA A 614 -45.91 37.09 -8.83
CA ALA A 614 -45.44 36.41 -7.63
C ALA A 614 -44.31 35.43 -8.01
N ALA A 615 -43.09 35.70 -7.52
CA ALA A 615 -41.89 34.84 -7.69
C ALA A 615 -41.70 33.92 -6.47
N THR A 616 -42.64 33.03 -6.22
CA THR A 616 -42.68 32.24 -4.98
C THR A 616 -41.51 31.26 -4.85
N ALA A 617 -41.21 30.53 -5.97
CA ALA A 617 -40.10 29.57 -5.99
C ALA A 617 -38.74 30.25 -5.87
N GLU A 618 -38.54 31.34 -6.64
CA GLU A 618 -37.32 32.11 -6.62
C GLU A 618 -37.06 32.73 -5.22
N LYS A 619 -38.08 33.25 -4.55
CA LYS A 619 -37.98 33.75 -3.16
C LYS A 619 -37.56 32.65 -2.20
N ALA A 620 -38.15 31.48 -2.30
CA ALA A 620 -37.78 30.33 -1.47
C ALA A 620 -36.30 29.92 -1.70
N THR A 621 -35.85 29.93 -2.96
CA THR A 621 -34.46 29.65 -3.29
C THR A 621 -33.48 30.71 -2.71
N VAL A 622 -33.82 32.02 -2.81
CA VAL A 622 -33.00 33.08 -2.21
C VAL A 622 -32.90 32.92 -0.68
N VAL A 623 -34.00 32.59 -0.01
CA VAL A 623 -33.98 32.34 1.43
C VAL A 623 -33.08 31.17 1.77
N ALA A 624 -33.26 30.01 1.09
CA ALA A 624 -32.44 28.82 1.32
C ALA A 624 -30.92 29.08 1.08
N LEU A 625 -30.61 29.81 0.00
CA LEU A 625 -29.21 30.21 -0.30
C LEU A 625 -28.64 31.12 0.82
N THR A 626 -29.43 32.09 1.28
CA THR A 626 -28.98 33.04 2.33
C THR A 626 -28.75 32.30 3.65
N ASP A 627 -29.62 31.41 4.04
CA ASP A 627 -29.49 30.59 5.27
C ASP A 627 -28.25 29.68 5.17
N GLY A 628 -28.05 29.03 4.02
CA GLY A 628 -26.87 28.19 3.76
C GLY A 628 -25.55 28.98 3.76
N ILE A 629 -25.53 30.18 3.14
CA ILE A 629 -24.38 31.08 3.15
C ILE A 629 -23.98 31.46 4.58
N ASN A 630 -24.96 31.81 5.42
CA ASN A 630 -24.72 32.17 6.81
C ASN A 630 -24.14 30.95 7.60
N ALA A 631 -24.77 29.78 7.42
CA ALA A 631 -24.30 28.56 8.08
C ALA A 631 -22.88 28.15 7.64
N ILE A 632 -22.55 28.26 6.34
CA ILE A 632 -21.18 28.03 5.84
C ILE A 632 -20.20 29.00 6.46
N HIS A 633 -20.56 30.29 6.56
CA HIS A 633 -19.68 31.30 7.15
C HIS A 633 -19.36 31.00 8.62
N GLU A 634 -20.35 30.54 9.39
CA GLU A 634 -20.16 30.13 10.78
C GLU A 634 -19.30 28.86 10.89
N ALA A 635 -19.58 27.86 10.04
CA ALA A 635 -18.81 26.60 10.05
C ALA A 635 -17.35 26.79 9.64
N VAL A 636 -17.06 27.70 8.70
CA VAL A 636 -15.67 28.08 8.34
C VAL A 636 -14.94 28.69 9.54
N ALA A 637 -15.59 29.57 10.29
CA ALA A 637 -14.96 30.18 11.47
C ALA A 637 -14.69 29.14 12.57
N GLU A 638 -15.66 28.22 12.80
CA GLU A 638 -15.48 27.11 13.73
C GLU A 638 -14.30 26.21 13.34
N LEU A 639 -14.20 25.83 12.06
CA LEU A 639 -13.11 24.99 11.57
C LEU A 639 -11.75 25.67 11.73
N GLU A 640 -11.64 26.96 11.41
CA GLU A 640 -10.38 27.71 11.59
C GLU A 640 -9.95 27.78 13.06
N GLU A 641 -10.89 28.02 13.98
CA GLU A 641 -10.60 28.07 15.41
C GLU A 641 -10.08 26.71 15.91
N LYS A 642 -10.78 25.62 15.58
CA LYS A 642 -10.38 24.26 15.98
C LYS A 642 -9.04 23.85 15.36
N ASN A 643 -8.83 24.12 14.07
CA ASN A 643 -7.59 23.78 13.40
C ASN A 643 -6.39 24.58 13.96
N SER A 644 -6.60 25.85 14.26
CA SER A 644 -5.57 26.69 14.92
C SER A 644 -5.24 26.18 16.32
N HIS A 645 -6.24 25.72 17.07
CA HIS A 645 -6.03 25.13 18.40
C HIS A 645 -5.22 23.83 18.31
N ALA A 646 -5.58 22.92 17.38
CA ALA A 646 -4.87 21.66 17.14
C ALA A 646 -3.38 21.88 16.88
N HIS A 647 -3.04 22.89 16.08
CA HIS A 647 -1.66 23.22 15.75
C HIS A 647 -0.81 23.64 16.97
N GLY A 648 -1.45 24.13 18.04
CA GLY A 648 -0.80 24.53 19.30
C GLY A 648 -0.54 23.40 20.28
N ILE A 649 -1.05 22.18 20.05
CA ILE A 649 -0.92 21.02 20.93
C ILE A 649 0.49 20.40 20.74
N ALA A 650 1.24 20.27 21.84
CA ALA A 650 2.63 19.81 21.78
C ALA A 650 2.80 18.27 21.78
N SER A 651 1.85 17.54 22.34
CA SER A 651 1.86 16.07 22.39
C SER A 651 1.28 15.51 21.09
N CYS A 652 2.05 14.72 20.34
CA CYS A 652 1.56 14.10 19.10
C CYS A 652 0.25 13.33 19.32
N LYS A 653 0.18 12.48 20.35
CA LYS A 653 -1.04 11.71 20.64
C LYS A 653 -2.24 12.60 20.93
N GLU A 654 -2.08 13.62 21.77
CA GLU A 654 -3.18 14.55 22.09
C GLU A 654 -3.58 15.39 20.86
N GLN A 655 -2.63 15.74 20.01
CA GLN A 655 -2.86 16.45 18.75
C GLN A 655 -3.67 15.60 17.77
N ASP A 656 -3.27 14.36 17.57
CA ASP A 656 -3.94 13.42 16.68
C ASP A 656 -5.36 13.12 17.16
N ASP A 657 -5.55 12.91 18.48
CA ASP A 657 -6.88 12.74 19.09
C ASP A 657 -7.74 13.97 18.87
N PHE A 658 -7.21 15.18 19.03
CA PHE A 658 -7.96 16.41 18.80
C PHE A 658 -8.35 16.58 17.32
N TYR A 659 -7.46 16.24 16.40
CA TYR A 659 -7.81 16.22 14.98
C TYR A 659 -8.96 15.26 14.70
N ARG A 660 -8.90 14.04 15.23
CA ARG A 660 -9.97 13.04 15.08
C ARG A 660 -11.30 13.49 15.68
N ASP A 661 -11.28 14.00 16.93
CA ASP A 661 -12.48 14.20 17.74
C ASP A 661 -13.15 15.57 17.51
N GLU A 662 -12.37 16.58 17.05
CA GLU A 662 -12.85 17.95 16.94
C GLU A 662 -12.74 18.53 15.54
N VAL A 663 -11.59 18.37 14.87
CA VAL A 663 -11.35 19.00 13.55
C VAL A 663 -12.08 18.24 12.45
N ILE A 664 -11.97 16.93 12.37
CA ILE A 664 -12.66 16.10 11.36
C ILE A 664 -14.18 16.26 11.44
N PRO A 665 -14.83 16.25 12.61
CA PRO A 665 -16.27 16.55 12.68
C PRO A 665 -16.64 17.95 12.20
N ALA A 666 -15.82 18.96 12.46
CA ALA A 666 -16.05 20.31 11.94
C ALA A 666 -15.88 20.37 10.40
N MET A 667 -14.90 19.65 9.84
CA MET A 667 -14.76 19.48 8.39
C MET A 667 -15.99 18.81 7.78
N ALA A 668 -16.49 17.74 8.38
CA ALA A 668 -17.67 17.02 7.92
C ALA A 668 -18.92 17.92 7.91
N ARG A 669 -19.10 18.72 8.97
CA ARG A 669 -20.18 19.71 9.02
C ARG A 669 -20.09 20.77 7.91
N LEU A 670 -18.90 21.32 7.69
CA LEU A 670 -18.70 22.29 6.60
C LEU A 670 -18.97 21.66 5.23
N ARG A 671 -18.54 20.43 5.02
CA ARG A 671 -18.82 19.66 3.81
C ARG A 671 -20.32 19.50 3.57
N GLU A 672 -21.06 19.02 4.57
CA GLU A 672 -22.51 18.81 4.47
C GLU A 672 -23.25 20.10 4.04
N LEU A 673 -22.85 21.26 4.59
CA LEU A 673 -23.44 22.55 4.27
C LEU A 673 -23.15 22.97 2.83
N VAL A 674 -21.90 22.83 2.36
CA VAL A 674 -21.50 23.21 1.01
C VAL A 674 -22.11 22.27 -0.03
N ASP A 675 -22.08 20.95 0.22
CA ASP A 675 -22.69 19.94 -0.66
C ASP A 675 -24.21 20.11 -0.75
N GLY A 676 -24.87 20.57 0.33
CA GLY A 676 -26.26 20.97 0.31
C GLY A 676 -26.54 22.16 -0.61
N MET A 677 -25.62 23.12 -0.70
CA MET A 677 -25.74 24.27 -1.60
C MET A 677 -25.46 23.89 -3.05
N GLU A 678 -24.58 22.93 -3.32
CA GLU A 678 -24.35 22.41 -4.69
C GLU A 678 -25.64 21.92 -5.33
N ARG A 679 -26.52 21.27 -4.55
CA ARG A 679 -27.81 20.72 -5.06
C ARG A 679 -28.78 21.79 -5.54
N ILE A 680 -28.69 23.02 -5.06
CA ILE A 680 -29.61 24.11 -5.39
C ILE A 680 -28.97 25.25 -6.19
N CYS A 681 -27.64 25.30 -6.25
CA CYS A 681 -26.91 26.29 -7.04
C CYS A 681 -27.00 25.99 -8.54
N GLY A 682 -27.14 27.02 -9.36
CA GLY A 682 -27.09 26.85 -10.82
C GLY A 682 -25.74 26.35 -11.27
N ARG A 683 -25.72 25.38 -12.21
CA ARG A 683 -24.49 24.75 -12.70
C ARG A 683 -23.44 25.76 -13.18
N ASP A 684 -23.88 26.83 -13.86
CA ASP A 684 -22.97 27.82 -14.44
C ASP A 684 -22.33 28.75 -13.39
N TYR A 685 -22.84 28.72 -12.14
CA TYR A 685 -22.31 29.43 -10.99
C TYR A 685 -21.40 28.55 -10.11
N TRP A 686 -21.59 27.22 -10.17
CA TRP A 686 -20.82 26.32 -9.31
C TRP A 686 -19.35 26.28 -9.75
N PRO A 687 -18.38 26.59 -8.85
CA PRO A 687 -17.05 26.97 -9.27
C PRO A 687 -16.08 25.81 -9.56
N VAL A 688 -16.48 24.57 -9.27
CA VAL A 688 -15.63 23.39 -9.45
C VAL A 688 -16.37 22.27 -10.16
N PRO A 689 -15.68 21.34 -10.83
CA PRO A 689 -16.28 20.14 -11.41
C PRO A 689 -17.03 19.29 -10.38
N SER A 690 -18.26 18.91 -10.70
CA SER A 690 -19.09 18.03 -9.87
C SER A 690 -18.73 16.56 -10.07
N TYR A 691 -19.18 15.69 -9.15
CA TYR A 691 -19.02 14.23 -9.28
C TYR A 691 -19.66 13.68 -10.56
N ASN A 692 -20.84 14.18 -10.95
CA ASN A 692 -21.47 13.81 -12.23
C ASN A 692 -20.56 14.02 -13.43
N ARG A 693 -19.71 15.06 -13.42
CA ARG A 693 -18.76 15.33 -14.49
C ARG A 693 -17.51 14.45 -14.36
N MET A 694 -16.87 14.42 -13.20
CA MET A 694 -15.60 13.72 -13.01
C MET A 694 -15.72 12.21 -13.18
N LEU A 695 -16.78 11.59 -12.66
CA LEU A 695 -16.95 10.13 -12.66
C LEU A 695 -17.44 9.54 -14.00
N PHE A 696 -18.01 10.35 -14.91
CA PHE A 696 -18.68 9.81 -16.09
C PHE A 696 -18.20 10.34 -17.43
N TYR A 697 -17.28 11.31 -17.45
CA TYR A 697 -16.83 11.97 -18.69
C TYR A 697 -15.37 11.70 -19.08
N VAL A 698 -14.76 10.65 -18.55
CA VAL A 698 -13.38 10.22 -18.89
C VAL A 698 -13.31 9.55 -20.25
#